data_48e535fce562392306da804254a49deb
#
_entry.id   48e535fce562392306da804254a49deb
#
_cell.length_a   1.000
_cell.length_b   1.000
_cell.length_c   1.000
_cell.angle_alpha   90.00
_cell.angle_beta   90.00
_cell.angle_gamma   90.00
#
_symmetry.space_group_name_H-M   'P 1'
#
loop_
_entity.id
_entity.type
_entity.pdbx_description
1 polymer ?
#
loop_
_entity_poly.entity_id
_entity_poly.type
_entity_poly.pdbx_seq_one_letter_code
_entity_poly.pdbx_strand_id
1 'polypeptide(L)'
;MSDTTEPPENTDDSPKPVAHGPQVDISSEMRTAYLDYAMSVIVSRAIPDLRDGLKPVHRRILFAMHETTNTHEKPYRKSARPVGDTMGKYHPHGDSAIYDALVRMAQPFSMSLKLLDGQGNFGSMDGDNAAAMRYTEVRMDKPAAYLLADIDKDTVDFQDNYDGKDKEPTVLPARFPNMLVNGAEGIAVGMATRIPPHNLGEVIDGALALIDDPDLSTERLMEIIPAPDFPTGALILGRSGARKAYLEGRGSVIIRSKTHIEEIRKDRFAIVIDEIPYQVNKSRMIEIIAEMVRDKRIEGISNVADESDRIGVRVVIELKRDATADVVLNQLFRFTPMQTSFACNMLALNGGRPETLMLRDFLSHFITFREEVVARRTAFELKKARERSHILCGLAVAVSNVDEIVRTIRASADAAEAREKLMTRRWPAADIAAYIRLIDDPSHTMNDDGTYNLSEAQARAILELRLQRLTALGVKEVTDELEELAAKIKDYLEILGSRERIMTIIADELREVKALFAVPRRTEIVDWSGDMEDEDLIEREDMVVTITSGGYIKRTPLAEFRAQNRGGKGLASMQTKDDDVVTTLFVANTHTPLLFFTTDGIVYKLKTWRLPQAGRTAKGKAMVNILPIEAGVSIAALMPVDVPELEWDNLQIIFATSDGDVRQNDLSDFTNVQRNGKIAMKLPEGVTLVNAAICADQDDVMLVTALGRAIRFATTEIRVFKSRGSTGVRGIRLADGDKVVSMSVIRHFEADPAEREAYLKQRRLMAGVVEEAEADEDGEAVEAGQLSPERYAQMSAAEDLILTITTSGTGKLSSSHDYPVRGRGGMGVKAMDSAMRGGPLVASFKVDLSDQIMLATSTGQSIRVPVDQISFRSRSAGGVKVLNTGGAEEVVSVARVAEQAEE
;
A
#
# COMPACT_ATOMS: atom_id res chain seq x y z
N MET A 1 -55.50 33.97 87.85
CA MET A 1 -56.57 34.26 86.93
C MET A 1 -56.03 34.93 85.71
N SER A 2 -56.26 34.38 84.66
CA SER A 2 -56.35 34.52 83.24
C SER A 2 -55.18 33.93 82.44
N ASP A 3 -55.56 32.79 81.92
CA ASP A 3 -54.98 32.05 80.83
C ASP A 3 -54.84 32.97 79.61
N THR A 4 -53.67 32.93 78.99
CA THR A 4 -53.50 33.12 77.52
C THR A 4 -52.50 32.12 76.96
N THR A 5 -53.01 31.08 76.41
CA THR A 5 -52.32 30.09 75.59
C THR A 5 -51.98 30.67 74.24
N GLU A 6 -50.69 30.79 73.94
CA GLU A 6 -50.21 30.97 72.57
C GLU A 6 -50.22 29.71 71.73
N PRO A 7 -50.62 29.75 70.51
CA PRO A 7 -50.60 28.56 69.61
C PRO A 7 -49.19 28.21 69.19
N PRO A 8 -48.90 26.90 68.90
CA PRO A 8 -47.57 26.42 68.55
C PRO A 8 -47.13 26.92 67.19
N GLU A 9 -45.90 27.41 67.15
CA GLU A 9 -45.18 27.69 65.88
C GLU A 9 -45.09 26.46 65.01
N ASN A 10 -45.62 26.61 63.82
CA ASN A 10 -45.47 25.61 62.76
C ASN A 10 -44.07 25.66 62.20
N THR A 11 -43.16 24.77 62.64
CA THR A 11 -41.88 24.56 61.99
C THR A 11 -42.09 23.84 60.68
N ASP A 12 -42.11 24.56 59.59
CA ASP A 12 -42.10 24.05 58.23
C ASP A 12 -40.65 23.49 57.93
N ASP A 13 -40.47 22.21 58.21
CA ASP A 13 -39.25 21.48 57.97
C ASP A 13 -39.27 20.86 56.55
N SER A 14 -39.57 21.68 55.55
CA SER A 14 -39.43 21.31 54.16
C SER A 14 -37.92 21.36 53.82
N PRO A 15 -37.34 20.27 53.31
CA PRO A 15 -35.93 20.31 52.89
C PRO A 15 -35.74 21.35 51.82
N LYS A 16 -34.84 22.35 52.10
CA LYS A 16 -34.43 23.35 51.12
C LYS A 16 -34.01 22.62 49.84
N PRO A 17 -34.45 23.03 48.63
CA PRO A 17 -34.01 22.43 47.39
C PRO A 17 -32.48 22.53 47.30
N VAL A 18 -31.83 21.39 47.20
CA VAL A 18 -30.39 21.33 46.88
C VAL A 18 -30.23 22.03 45.57
N ALA A 19 -29.46 23.11 45.57
CA ALA A 19 -29.10 23.83 44.32
C ALA A 19 -28.34 22.83 43.43
N HIS A 20 -29.05 22.22 42.51
CA HIS A 20 -28.40 21.46 41.46
C HIS A 20 -27.53 22.43 40.68
N GLY A 21 -26.23 22.19 40.65
CA GLY A 21 -25.34 22.89 39.77
C GLY A 21 -25.80 22.77 38.31
N PRO A 22 -25.21 23.50 37.38
CA PRO A 22 -25.63 23.45 35.99
C PRO A 22 -25.63 21.99 35.52
N GLN A 23 -26.78 21.49 35.03
CA GLN A 23 -26.89 20.18 34.46
C GLN A 23 -26.07 20.14 33.16
N VAL A 24 -25.00 19.38 33.14
CA VAL A 24 -24.17 19.13 31.97
C VAL A 24 -24.66 17.82 31.35
N ASP A 25 -25.00 17.88 30.06
CA ASP A 25 -25.33 16.67 29.31
C ASP A 25 -24.06 15.78 29.19
N ILE A 26 -24.13 14.61 29.77
CA ILE A 26 -23.02 13.66 29.82
C ILE A 26 -22.52 13.30 28.43
N SER A 27 -23.39 13.26 27.41
CA SER A 27 -23.02 12.98 26.03
C SER A 27 -22.19 14.11 25.43
N SER A 28 -22.54 15.36 25.76
CA SER A 28 -21.80 16.56 25.32
C SER A 28 -20.45 16.63 26.00
N GLU A 29 -20.40 16.43 27.32
CA GLU A 29 -19.16 16.44 28.10
C GLU A 29 -18.21 15.33 27.67
N MET A 30 -18.73 14.11 27.50
CA MET A 30 -17.90 13.00 27.00
C MET A 30 -17.37 13.26 25.59
N ARG A 31 -18.16 13.86 24.73
CA ARG A 31 -17.71 14.23 23.37
C ARG A 31 -16.57 15.25 23.41
N THR A 32 -16.71 16.28 24.21
CA THR A 32 -15.68 17.31 24.38
C THR A 32 -14.42 16.73 25.00
N ALA A 33 -14.55 15.98 26.11
CA ALA A 33 -13.42 15.35 26.78
C ALA A 33 -12.70 14.32 25.87
N TYR A 34 -13.44 13.57 25.04
CA TYR A 34 -12.84 12.64 24.09
C TYR A 34 -12.10 13.36 22.96
N LEU A 35 -12.65 14.48 22.45
CA LEU A 35 -11.98 15.30 21.46
C LEU A 35 -10.69 15.92 22.03
N ASP A 36 -10.73 16.46 23.24
CA ASP A 36 -9.57 17.04 23.91
C ASP A 36 -8.49 15.99 24.16
N TYR A 37 -8.89 14.79 24.60
CA TYR A 37 -7.98 13.65 24.76
C TYR A 37 -7.38 13.25 23.40
N ALA A 38 -8.21 13.11 22.36
CA ALA A 38 -7.73 12.75 21.02
C ALA A 38 -6.75 13.79 20.48
N MET A 39 -7.08 15.07 20.61
CA MET A 39 -6.20 16.16 20.21
C MET A 39 -4.87 16.14 20.98
N SER A 40 -4.91 15.93 22.28
CA SER A 40 -3.71 15.82 23.12
C SER A 40 -2.83 14.64 22.69
N VAL A 41 -3.44 13.46 22.44
CA VAL A 41 -2.69 12.28 21.97
C VAL A 41 -2.07 12.50 20.59
N ILE A 42 -2.77 13.18 19.68
CA ILE A 42 -2.29 13.45 18.33
C ILE A 42 -1.13 14.46 18.39
N VAL A 43 -1.36 15.65 18.98
CA VAL A 43 -0.41 16.77 18.91
C VAL A 43 0.72 16.66 19.92
N SER A 44 0.43 16.19 21.16
CA SER A 44 1.38 16.25 22.26
C SER A 44 2.00 14.91 22.66
N ARG A 45 1.75 13.82 21.90
CA ARG A 45 2.28 12.50 22.27
C ARG A 45 2.73 11.63 21.10
N ALA A 46 1.86 11.31 20.14
CA ALA A 46 2.07 10.20 19.23
C ALA A 46 2.67 10.60 17.88
N ILE A 47 2.27 11.76 17.34
CA ILE A 47 2.69 12.19 16.00
C ILE A 47 3.87 13.15 16.14
N PRO A 48 4.96 12.94 15.37
CA PRO A 48 6.14 13.81 15.43
C PRO A 48 5.90 15.13 14.67
N ASP A 49 6.62 16.17 15.09
CA ASP A 49 6.65 17.45 14.39
C ASP A 49 7.49 17.34 13.11
N LEU A 50 6.97 17.87 12.01
CA LEU A 50 7.59 17.81 10.69
C LEU A 50 8.98 18.45 10.65
N ARG A 51 9.20 19.52 11.43
CA ARG A 51 10.41 20.34 11.41
C ARG A 51 11.64 19.64 11.99
N ASP A 52 11.50 18.95 13.14
CA ASP A 52 12.61 18.25 13.80
C ASP A 52 12.50 16.72 13.81
N GLY A 53 11.36 16.17 13.38
CA GLY A 53 11.13 14.74 13.33
C GLY A 53 10.99 14.06 14.69
N LEU A 54 10.74 14.82 15.75
CA LEU A 54 10.72 14.31 17.11
C LEU A 54 9.32 14.35 17.71
N LYS A 55 9.02 13.32 18.50
CA LYS A 55 7.91 13.38 19.45
C LYS A 55 8.31 14.21 20.66
N PRO A 56 7.36 14.78 21.41
CA PRO A 56 7.66 15.58 22.61
C PRO A 56 8.60 14.88 23.59
N VAL A 57 8.44 13.58 23.85
CA VAL A 57 9.32 12.84 24.77
C VAL A 57 10.78 12.83 24.30
N HIS A 58 11.04 12.60 23.01
CA HIS A 58 12.40 12.59 22.47
C HIS A 58 13.04 13.98 22.55
N ARG A 59 12.28 15.01 22.18
CA ARG A 59 12.73 16.42 22.26
C ARG A 59 13.09 16.82 23.67
N ARG A 60 12.26 16.46 24.65
CA ARG A 60 12.47 16.75 26.07
C ARG A 60 13.70 16.03 26.64
N ILE A 61 13.94 14.77 26.23
CA ILE A 61 15.15 14.03 26.64
C ILE A 61 16.40 14.75 26.13
N LEU A 62 16.45 15.07 24.83
CA LEU A 62 17.60 15.73 24.23
C LEU A 62 17.83 17.12 24.82
N PHE A 63 16.77 17.87 25.07
CA PHE A 63 16.86 19.20 25.69
C PHE A 63 17.34 19.12 27.13
N ALA A 64 16.81 18.21 27.96
CA ALA A 64 17.28 17.98 29.34
C ALA A 64 18.76 17.58 29.39
N MET A 65 19.22 16.76 28.46
CA MET A 65 20.62 16.37 28.34
C MET A 65 21.50 17.54 27.91
N HIS A 66 20.99 18.43 27.04
CA HIS A 66 21.68 19.65 26.63
C HIS A 66 21.87 20.60 27.80
N GLU A 67 20.80 20.92 28.52
CA GLU A 67 20.85 21.80 29.71
C GLU A 67 21.81 21.30 30.81
N THR A 68 21.80 19.98 31.00
CA THR A 68 22.71 19.36 32.00
C THR A 68 24.12 19.10 31.44
N THR A 69 24.41 19.60 30.23
CA THR A 69 25.71 19.44 29.54
C THR A 69 26.18 17.98 29.45
N ASN A 70 25.26 17.06 29.20
CA ASN A 70 25.55 15.65 28.92
C ASN A 70 25.82 15.42 27.41
N THR A 71 26.80 16.14 26.89
CA THR A 71 27.19 16.15 25.49
C THR A 71 28.15 15.02 25.14
N HIS A 72 28.38 14.80 23.82
CA HIS A 72 29.29 13.75 23.32
C HIS A 72 30.76 13.90 23.78
N GLU A 73 31.17 15.10 24.17
CA GLU A 73 32.52 15.39 24.66
C GLU A 73 32.69 15.07 26.14
N LYS A 74 31.59 14.86 26.85
CA LYS A 74 31.59 14.62 28.30
C LYS A 74 31.56 13.12 28.62
N PRO A 75 31.98 12.74 29.83
CA PRO A 75 31.85 11.36 30.30
C PRO A 75 30.40 10.89 30.29
N TYR A 76 30.20 9.59 30.12
CA TYR A 76 28.89 8.95 30.26
C TYR A 76 28.30 9.19 31.65
N ARG A 77 26.97 9.30 31.71
CA ARG A 77 26.21 9.39 32.97
C ARG A 77 25.23 8.23 33.06
N LYS A 78 24.91 7.79 34.28
CA LYS A 78 23.85 6.77 34.48
C LYS A 78 22.56 7.22 33.83
N SER A 79 21.93 6.33 33.07
CA SER A 79 20.70 6.63 32.32
C SER A 79 19.54 7.10 33.20
N ALA A 80 19.54 6.68 34.47
CA ALA A 80 18.59 7.16 35.48
C ALA A 80 18.61 8.69 35.67
N ARG A 81 19.75 9.35 35.42
CA ARG A 81 19.87 10.79 35.59
C ARG A 81 19.13 11.60 34.55
N PRO A 82 19.41 11.46 33.22
CA PRO A 82 18.63 12.17 32.21
C PRO A 82 17.15 11.77 32.21
N VAL A 83 16.80 10.55 32.59
CA VAL A 83 15.40 10.13 32.77
C VAL A 83 14.76 10.93 33.90
N GLY A 84 15.42 11.04 35.06
CA GLY A 84 14.93 11.81 36.20
C GLY A 84 14.82 13.30 35.90
N ASP A 85 15.84 13.90 35.27
CA ASP A 85 15.84 15.31 34.86
C ASP A 85 14.70 15.60 33.89
N THR A 86 14.47 14.73 32.89
CA THR A 86 13.36 14.85 31.94
C THR A 86 12.01 14.74 32.61
N MET A 87 11.83 13.75 33.49
CA MET A 87 10.57 13.51 34.20
C MET A 87 10.24 14.68 35.14
N GLY A 88 11.22 15.15 35.86
CA GLY A 88 11.05 16.18 36.91
C GLY A 88 10.76 17.55 36.32
N LYS A 89 11.38 17.89 35.18
CA LYS A 89 11.25 19.25 34.60
C LYS A 89 10.25 19.36 33.44
N TYR A 90 10.14 18.35 32.57
CA TYR A 90 9.47 18.53 31.27
C TYR A 90 8.39 17.51 30.97
N HIS A 91 8.53 16.25 31.44
CA HIS A 91 7.66 15.15 30.98
C HIS A 91 7.04 14.41 32.18
N PRO A 92 5.86 14.83 32.67
CA PRO A 92 5.23 14.29 33.86
C PRO A 92 4.55 12.93 33.60
N HIS A 93 5.32 11.96 33.15
CA HIS A 93 4.88 10.59 32.85
C HIS A 93 5.83 9.56 33.48
N GLY A 94 5.47 8.27 33.39
CA GLY A 94 6.28 7.19 33.99
C GLY A 94 7.72 7.14 33.46
N ASP A 95 8.66 6.90 34.34
CA ASP A 95 10.09 6.79 34.07
C ASP A 95 10.43 5.70 33.04
N SER A 96 9.69 4.57 33.07
CA SER A 96 9.85 3.48 32.10
C SER A 96 9.63 3.94 30.66
N ALA A 97 8.56 4.72 30.40
CA ALA A 97 8.27 5.22 29.06
C ALA A 97 9.36 6.19 28.54
N ILE A 98 9.91 7.03 29.44
CA ILE A 98 11.01 7.93 29.12
C ILE A 98 12.29 7.12 28.85
N TYR A 99 12.54 6.09 29.66
CA TYR A 99 13.72 5.24 29.50
C TYR A 99 13.64 4.44 28.18
N ASP A 100 12.48 3.87 27.82
CA ASP A 100 12.28 3.15 26.56
C ASP A 100 12.53 4.06 25.34
N ALA A 101 12.06 5.30 25.39
CA ALA A 101 12.34 6.29 24.37
C ALA A 101 13.84 6.62 24.26
N LEU A 102 14.51 6.78 25.40
CA LEU A 102 15.95 7.00 25.48
C LEU A 102 16.73 5.81 24.89
N VAL A 103 16.36 4.58 25.28
CA VAL A 103 16.97 3.34 24.79
C VAL A 103 16.87 3.25 23.28
N ARG A 104 15.69 3.51 22.71
CA ARG A 104 15.48 3.47 21.26
C ARG A 104 16.40 4.44 20.50
N MET A 105 16.62 5.64 21.02
CA MET A 105 17.52 6.63 20.42
C MET A 105 19.02 6.21 20.46
N ALA A 106 19.40 5.23 21.29
CA ALA A 106 20.74 4.70 21.38
C ALA A 106 20.96 3.40 20.60
N GLN A 107 19.88 2.76 20.09
CA GLN A 107 19.95 1.47 19.40
C GLN A 107 20.36 1.62 17.93
N PRO A 108 21.48 1.00 17.48
CA PRO A 108 21.93 1.11 16.08
C PRO A 108 21.05 0.37 15.07
N PHE A 109 20.24 -0.61 15.54
CA PHE A 109 19.28 -1.33 14.71
C PHE A 109 17.89 -0.67 14.65
N SER A 110 17.65 0.35 15.50
CA SER A 110 16.40 1.12 15.51
C SER A 110 16.52 2.46 14.80
N MET A 111 17.72 3.09 14.88
CA MET A 111 17.99 4.42 14.34
C MET A 111 19.00 4.35 13.19
N SER A 112 18.70 4.97 12.07
CA SER A 112 19.63 5.11 10.96
C SER A 112 20.84 5.97 11.35
N LEU A 113 20.57 7.06 12.08
CA LEU A 113 21.57 7.95 12.66
C LEU A 113 21.28 8.10 14.16
N LYS A 114 22.08 7.45 15.02
CA LYS A 114 21.88 7.48 16.47
C LYS A 114 21.96 8.91 17.02
N LEU A 115 21.07 9.21 17.93
CA LEU A 115 21.06 10.48 18.64
C LEU A 115 21.71 10.38 20.02
N LEU A 116 21.76 9.19 20.58
CA LEU A 116 22.40 8.93 21.89
C LEU A 116 23.48 7.86 21.75
N ASP A 117 24.53 8.02 22.54
CA ASP A 117 25.61 7.07 22.66
C ASP A 117 25.49 6.37 24.04
N GLY A 118 25.24 5.06 24.00
CA GLY A 118 24.96 4.23 25.14
C GLY A 118 26.11 3.31 25.48
N GLN A 119 26.36 3.12 26.76
CA GLN A 119 27.31 2.14 27.29
C GLN A 119 26.59 1.15 28.21
N GLY A 120 26.71 -0.15 27.91
CA GLY A 120 26.01 -1.23 28.60
C GLY A 120 25.06 -1.97 27.66
N ASN A 121 24.08 -2.69 28.23
CA ASN A 121 23.08 -3.42 27.47
C ASN A 121 21.86 -2.54 27.18
N PHE A 122 21.71 -2.12 25.92
CA PHE A 122 20.57 -1.36 25.40
C PHE A 122 19.60 -2.22 24.58
N GLY A 123 19.55 -3.53 24.82
CA GLY A 123 18.73 -4.48 24.07
C GLY A 123 19.41 -5.03 22.83
N SER A 124 18.76 -5.98 22.18
CA SER A 124 19.27 -6.63 20.99
C SER A 124 18.17 -6.85 19.94
N MET A 125 18.55 -7.26 18.74
CA MET A 125 17.61 -7.67 17.68
C MET A 125 16.88 -8.99 18.02
N ASP A 126 17.33 -9.70 19.05
CA ASP A 126 16.66 -10.90 19.58
C ASP A 126 15.44 -10.56 20.44
N GLY A 127 15.20 -9.27 20.68
CA GLY A 127 14.10 -8.79 21.51
C GLY A 127 14.43 -8.73 22.99
N ASP A 128 15.71 -8.86 23.37
CA ASP A 128 16.14 -8.63 24.74
C ASP A 128 15.87 -7.19 25.15
N ASN A 129 15.34 -7.02 26.33
CA ASN A 129 15.13 -5.72 26.91
C ASN A 129 16.47 -5.07 27.31
N ALA A 130 16.51 -3.75 27.28
CA ALA A 130 17.64 -3.04 27.88
C ALA A 130 17.75 -3.35 29.37
N ALA A 131 18.99 -3.35 29.91
CA ALA A 131 19.21 -3.44 31.32
C ALA A 131 18.58 -2.23 32.04
N ALA A 132 18.23 -2.39 33.32
CA ALA A 132 17.64 -1.31 34.10
C ALA A 132 18.51 -0.04 34.06
N MET A 133 17.90 1.14 34.04
CA MET A 133 18.54 2.45 33.88
C MET A 133 19.62 2.80 34.88
N ARG A 134 19.68 2.09 36.04
CA ARG A 134 20.73 2.21 37.00
C ARG A 134 22.04 1.52 36.60
N TYR A 135 22.00 0.60 35.61
CA TYR A 135 23.19 -0.11 35.13
C TYR A 135 23.72 0.49 33.82
N THR A 136 22.85 0.97 32.95
CA THR A 136 23.24 1.58 31.68
C THR A 136 23.73 3.01 31.86
N GLU A 137 24.59 3.45 30.98
CA GLU A 137 25.13 4.81 30.95
C GLU A 137 24.91 5.40 29.54
N VAL A 138 24.71 6.72 29.48
CA VAL A 138 24.34 7.40 28.25
C VAL A 138 24.92 8.82 28.19
N ARG A 139 25.20 9.29 27.01
CA ARG A 139 25.47 10.69 26.66
C ARG A 139 24.84 10.99 25.29
N MET A 140 24.73 12.26 24.93
CA MET A 140 24.36 12.60 23.55
C MET A 140 25.41 12.10 22.56
N ASP A 141 24.99 11.62 21.40
CA ASP A 141 25.89 11.38 20.29
C ASP A 141 26.08 12.68 19.46
N LYS A 142 27.11 12.72 18.61
CA LYS A 142 27.43 13.90 17.80
C LYS A 142 26.24 14.41 16.97
N PRO A 143 25.42 13.58 16.28
CA PRO A 143 24.28 14.06 15.51
C PRO A 143 23.25 14.83 16.34
N ALA A 144 23.05 14.48 17.62
CA ALA A 144 22.13 15.22 18.47
C ALA A 144 22.56 16.68 18.71
N ALA A 145 23.86 16.95 18.72
CA ALA A 145 24.38 18.32 18.81
C ALA A 145 23.96 19.18 17.59
N TYR A 146 23.83 18.56 16.42
CA TYR A 146 23.36 19.24 15.19
C TYR A 146 21.84 19.46 15.16
N LEU A 147 21.07 18.68 15.93
CA LEU A 147 19.65 18.97 16.14
C LEU A 147 19.42 20.14 17.10
N LEU A 148 20.32 20.31 18.08
CA LEU A 148 20.25 21.35 19.11
C LEU A 148 21.08 22.62 18.77
N ALA A 149 21.79 22.59 17.65
CA ALA A 149 22.69 23.67 17.27
C ALA A 149 21.97 25.01 17.22
N ASP A 150 22.57 26.01 17.86
CA ASP A 150 22.04 27.39 17.90
C ASP A 150 20.72 27.55 18.70
N ILE A 151 20.33 26.60 19.54
CA ILE A 151 19.10 26.68 20.34
C ILE A 151 19.12 27.89 21.31
N ASP A 152 20.30 28.31 21.76
CA ASP A 152 20.50 29.46 22.66
C ASP A 152 20.44 30.82 21.94
N LYS A 153 20.22 30.82 20.61
CA LYS A 153 20.24 32.02 19.78
C LYS A 153 18.85 32.46 19.32
N ASP A 154 17.82 32.20 20.09
CA ASP A 154 16.41 32.54 19.80
C ASP A 154 15.90 32.03 18.45
N THR A 155 16.41 30.87 18.04
CA THR A 155 16.10 30.26 16.74
C THR A 155 14.74 29.60 16.68
N VAL A 156 14.21 29.17 17.82
CA VAL A 156 12.93 28.49 17.98
C VAL A 156 12.15 29.07 19.15
N ASP A 157 10.85 28.84 19.16
CA ASP A 157 9.99 29.30 20.23
C ASP A 157 10.06 28.38 21.44
N PHE A 158 9.94 28.98 22.62
CA PHE A 158 9.87 28.30 23.90
C PHE A 158 8.49 28.48 24.51
N GLN A 159 8.00 27.45 25.14
CA GLN A 159 6.76 27.44 25.92
C GLN A 159 7.04 27.07 27.37
N ASP A 160 6.08 27.39 28.23
CA ASP A 160 6.17 26.95 29.62
C ASP A 160 6.03 25.43 29.70
N ASN A 161 6.76 24.82 30.64
CA ASN A 161 6.61 23.42 30.95
C ASN A 161 5.25 23.14 31.66
N TYR A 162 5.01 21.90 32.05
CA TYR A 162 3.73 21.49 32.65
C TYR A 162 3.38 22.18 33.98
N ASP A 163 4.36 22.73 34.73
CA ASP A 163 4.14 23.44 36.01
C ASP A 163 4.43 24.96 35.93
N GLY A 164 4.81 25.47 34.78
CA GLY A 164 5.08 26.87 34.51
C GLY A 164 6.37 27.42 35.15
N LYS A 165 7.26 26.54 35.64
CA LYS A 165 8.51 26.98 36.33
C LYS A 165 9.72 27.02 35.38
N ASP A 166 9.74 26.14 34.41
CA ASP A 166 10.80 26.04 33.42
C ASP A 166 10.22 26.22 32.00
N LYS A 167 11.09 26.51 31.06
CA LYS A 167 10.70 26.61 29.64
C LYS A 167 11.28 25.47 28.83
N GLU A 168 10.51 24.97 27.89
CA GLU A 168 10.91 23.95 26.95
C GLU A 168 10.76 24.45 25.49
N PRO A 169 11.62 24.01 24.56
CA PRO A 169 11.48 24.38 23.15
C PRO A 169 10.28 23.68 22.52
N THR A 170 9.52 24.38 21.70
CA THR A 170 8.41 23.80 20.93
C THR A 170 8.91 22.85 19.85
N VAL A 171 10.11 23.11 19.32
CA VAL A 171 10.79 22.35 18.27
C VAL A 171 12.30 22.55 18.42
N LEU A 172 13.13 21.61 17.96
CA LEU A 172 14.60 21.81 17.90
C LEU A 172 15.00 22.46 16.58
N PRO A 173 16.11 23.25 16.54
CA PRO A 173 16.55 23.95 15.33
C PRO A 173 16.97 23.04 14.16
N ALA A 174 17.23 21.77 14.39
CA ALA A 174 17.52 20.69 13.46
C ALA A 174 18.27 21.07 12.16
N ARG A 175 19.59 20.87 12.11
CA ARG A 175 20.40 21.15 10.92
C ARG A 175 20.30 20.11 9.79
N PHE A 176 19.57 18.99 10.00
CA PHE A 176 19.32 17.98 8.99
C PHE A 176 17.89 17.46 9.11
N PRO A 177 17.29 16.93 8.03
CA PRO A 177 15.90 16.49 8.01
C PRO A 177 15.74 15.14 8.73
N ASN A 178 15.79 15.18 10.08
CA ASN A 178 15.75 14.01 10.94
C ASN A 178 14.52 13.14 10.74
N MET A 179 13.38 13.73 10.39
CA MET A 179 12.14 13.01 10.10
C MET A 179 12.32 11.93 9.03
N LEU A 180 12.97 12.26 7.93
CA LEU A 180 13.24 11.30 6.85
C LEU A 180 14.40 10.38 7.20
N VAL A 181 15.46 10.91 7.82
CA VAL A 181 16.68 10.15 8.11
C VAL A 181 16.40 9.01 9.09
N ASN A 182 15.76 9.28 10.20
CA ASN A 182 15.48 8.28 11.23
C ASN A 182 14.09 7.67 11.13
N GLY A 183 13.22 8.27 10.33
CA GLY A 183 11.83 7.86 10.27
C GLY A 183 11.08 8.14 11.57
N ALA A 184 9.83 7.74 11.61
CA ALA A 184 9.00 7.84 12.80
C ALA A 184 7.85 6.83 12.75
N GLU A 185 7.44 6.36 13.93
CA GLU A 185 6.29 5.47 14.09
C GLU A 185 5.47 5.94 15.29
N GLY A 186 4.15 6.04 15.15
CA GLY A 186 3.26 6.44 16.23
C GLY A 186 1.81 6.11 15.96
N ILE A 187 1.11 5.70 17.01
CA ILE A 187 -0.32 5.39 16.97
C ILE A 187 -1.05 6.42 17.82
N ALA A 188 -1.93 7.19 17.19
CA ALA A 188 -2.79 8.17 17.83
C ALA A 188 -4.26 7.73 17.76
N VAL A 189 -5.16 8.56 18.25
CA VAL A 189 -6.60 8.32 18.14
C VAL A 189 -7.06 8.58 16.70
N GLY A 190 -7.56 7.56 16.03
CA GLY A 190 -8.08 7.67 14.66
C GLY A 190 -7.03 7.78 13.55
N MET A 191 -5.74 7.85 13.88
CA MET A 191 -4.66 7.93 12.89
C MET A 191 -3.36 7.33 13.41
N ALA A 192 -2.49 6.95 12.48
CA ALA A 192 -1.16 6.44 12.80
C ALA A 192 -0.15 7.02 11.82
N THR A 193 1.08 7.19 12.25
CA THR A 193 2.21 7.52 11.37
C THR A 193 3.19 6.36 11.31
N ARG A 194 3.74 6.11 10.14
CA ARG A 194 4.81 5.14 9.93
C ARG A 194 5.68 5.58 8.77
N ILE A 195 6.68 6.39 9.09
CA ILE A 195 7.63 6.97 8.14
C ILE A 195 8.89 6.11 8.18
N PRO A 196 9.32 5.51 7.05
CA PRO A 196 10.53 4.70 7.01
C PRO A 196 11.79 5.58 7.13
N PRO A 197 12.89 5.05 7.68
CA PRO A 197 14.19 5.72 7.65
C PRO A 197 14.78 5.75 6.24
N HIS A 198 15.62 6.76 5.97
CA HIS A 198 16.27 6.98 4.67
C HIS A 198 17.76 7.25 4.83
N ASN A 199 18.51 7.08 3.75
CA ASN A 199 19.93 7.40 3.75
C ASN A 199 20.17 8.90 3.91
N LEU A 200 20.99 9.28 4.88
CA LEU A 200 21.29 10.69 5.18
C LEU A 200 21.87 11.43 3.95
N GLY A 201 22.80 10.78 3.25
CA GLY A 201 23.43 11.38 2.08
C GLY A 201 22.44 11.68 0.97
N GLU A 202 21.56 10.71 0.65
CA GLU A 202 20.51 10.86 -0.35
C GLU A 202 19.49 11.93 0.02
N VAL A 203 19.06 11.96 1.28
CA VAL A 203 18.10 12.97 1.77
C VAL A 203 18.68 14.38 1.71
N ILE A 204 19.96 14.54 2.07
CA ILE A 204 20.65 15.84 1.94
C ILE A 204 20.81 16.22 0.47
N ASP A 205 21.18 15.29 -0.41
CA ASP A 205 21.28 15.57 -1.85
C ASP A 205 19.93 15.99 -2.44
N GLY A 206 18.85 15.35 -2.01
CA GLY A 206 17.49 15.75 -2.38
C GLY A 206 17.14 17.16 -1.89
N ALA A 207 17.51 17.52 -0.66
CA ALA A 207 17.32 18.88 -0.13
C ALA A 207 18.15 19.91 -0.89
N LEU A 208 19.41 19.61 -1.20
CA LEU A 208 20.28 20.47 -2.00
C LEU A 208 19.73 20.68 -3.41
N ALA A 209 19.24 19.61 -4.04
CA ALA A 209 18.63 19.71 -5.37
C ALA A 209 17.38 20.59 -5.38
N LEU A 210 16.57 20.58 -4.29
CA LEU A 210 15.42 21.47 -4.14
C LEU A 210 15.80 22.91 -3.81
N ILE A 211 16.94 23.16 -3.17
CA ILE A 211 17.48 24.49 -2.96
C ILE A 211 17.93 25.10 -4.30
N ASP A 212 18.58 24.28 -5.14
CA ASP A 212 19.07 24.70 -6.46
C ASP A 212 17.90 24.88 -7.47
N ASP A 213 16.90 24.00 -7.42
CA ASP A 213 15.70 24.04 -8.28
C ASP A 213 14.43 23.84 -7.43
N PRO A 214 13.78 24.93 -6.97
CA PRO A 214 12.56 24.86 -6.17
C PRO A 214 11.37 24.17 -6.88
N ASP A 215 11.38 24.10 -8.20
CA ASP A 215 10.32 23.47 -9.00
C ASP A 215 10.63 22.01 -9.38
N LEU A 216 11.71 21.44 -8.84
CA LEU A 216 12.09 20.05 -9.06
C LEU A 216 10.93 19.09 -8.81
N SER A 217 10.65 18.21 -9.79
CA SER A 217 9.55 17.24 -9.69
C SER A 217 9.85 16.13 -8.69
N THR A 218 8.78 15.52 -8.16
CA THR A 218 8.91 14.37 -7.23
C THR A 218 9.59 13.18 -7.90
N GLU A 219 9.38 12.97 -9.21
CA GLU A 219 10.04 11.92 -9.98
C GLU A 219 11.55 12.08 -9.97
N ARG A 220 12.01 13.31 -10.13
CA ARG A 220 13.44 13.63 -10.11
C ARG A 220 14.03 13.47 -8.70
N LEU A 221 13.28 13.82 -7.67
CA LEU A 221 13.66 13.52 -6.29
C LEU A 221 13.79 12.01 -6.02
N MET A 222 12.92 11.20 -6.62
CA MET A 222 13.00 9.73 -6.50
C MET A 222 14.18 9.10 -7.23
N GLU A 223 14.84 9.80 -8.12
CA GLU A 223 16.14 9.36 -8.67
C GLU A 223 17.26 9.55 -7.64
N ILE A 224 17.17 10.59 -6.81
CA ILE A 224 18.15 10.90 -5.76
C ILE A 224 17.88 10.08 -4.50
N ILE A 225 16.59 9.93 -4.12
CA ILE A 225 16.12 9.18 -2.95
C ILE A 225 15.25 8.01 -3.47
N PRO A 226 15.87 6.93 -3.95
CA PRO A 226 15.14 5.90 -4.71
C PRO A 226 14.19 5.05 -3.85
N ALA A 227 14.51 4.86 -2.56
CA ALA A 227 13.74 4.08 -1.61
C ALA A 227 14.21 4.35 -0.16
N PRO A 228 13.49 3.89 0.87
CA PRO A 228 13.98 3.86 2.24
C PRO A 228 15.34 3.15 2.38
N ASP A 229 16.08 3.49 3.43
CA ASP A 229 17.35 2.85 3.79
C ASP A 229 17.28 2.43 5.27
N PHE A 230 17.13 1.14 5.50
CA PHE A 230 16.90 0.62 6.85
C PHE A 230 18.22 0.37 7.58
N PRO A 231 18.30 0.65 8.89
CA PRO A 231 19.51 0.45 9.69
C PRO A 231 19.96 -1.01 9.75
N THR A 232 19.06 -1.97 9.54
CA THR A 232 19.34 -3.41 9.52
C THR A 232 19.77 -3.94 8.14
N GLY A 233 19.88 -3.08 7.12
CA GLY A 233 20.18 -3.50 5.76
C GLY A 233 19.01 -4.19 5.08
N ALA A 234 19.19 -5.43 4.66
CA ALA A 234 18.25 -6.26 3.92
C ALA A 234 17.96 -5.77 2.48
N LEU A 235 17.06 -6.42 1.77
CA LEU A 235 16.74 -6.12 0.38
C LEU A 235 15.35 -5.49 0.28
N ILE A 236 15.21 -4.44 -0.54
CA ILE A 236 13.92 -3.92 -0.96
C ILE A 236 13.58 -4.51 -2.33
N LEU A 237 12.40 -5.10 -2.45
CA LEU A 237 11.91 -5.69 -3.67
C LEU A 237 11.09 -4.69 -4.49
N GLY A 238 11.69 -4.22 -5.59
CA GLY A 238 11.09 -3.22 -6.46
C GLY A 238 10.97 -1.84 -5.82
N ARG A 239 10.65 -0.85 -6.63
CA ARG A 239 10.48 0.55 -6.20
C ARG A 239 9.03 1.01 -6.13
N SER A 240 8.08 0.17 -6.56
CA SER A 240 6.66 0.55 -6.68
C SER A 240 6.05 0.99 -5.35
N GLY A 241 6.32 0.25 -4.26
CA GLY A 241 5.83 0.57 -2.93
C GLY A 241 6.39 1.88 -2.37
N ALA A 242 7.69 2.13 -2.54
CA ALA A 242 8.34 3.38 -2.15
C ALA A 242 7.83 4.55 -3.00
N ARG A 243 7.73 4.36 -4.33
CA ARG A 243 7.18 5.36 -5.25
C ARG A 243 5.77 5.78 -4.86
N LYS A 244 4.91 4.82 -4.53
CA LYS A 244 3.55 5.11 -4.07
C LYS A 244 3.55 5.89 -2.76
N ALA A 245 4.40 5.52 -1.80
CA ALA A 245 4.55 6.26 -0.54
C ALA A 245 5.00 7.71 -0.77
N TYR A 246 5.92 7.95 -1.69
CA TYR A 246 6.46 9.28 -1.98
C TYR A 246 5.50 10.19 -2.76
N LEU A 247 4.63 9.61 -3.60
CA LEU A 247 3.65 10.36 -4.41
C LEU A 247 2.31 10.55 -3.70
N GLU A 248 1.87 9.59 -2.90
CA GLU A 248 0.54 9.58 -2.29
C GLU A 248 0.59 9.68 -0.74
N GLY A 249 1.78 9.67 -0.15
CA GLY A 249 1.97 9.61 1.31
C GLY A 249 1.64 8.25 1.93
N ARG A 250 1.25 7.25 1.13
CA ARG A 250 0.92 5.88 1.58
C ARG A 250 1.44 4.86 0.58
N GLY A 251 2.07 3.81 1.09
CA GLY A 251 2.61 2.74 0.26
C GLY A 251 3.00 1.53 1.09
N SER A 252 3.44 0.46 0.45
CA SER A 252 3.93 -0.73 1.12
C SER A 252 5.25 -1.16 0.50
N VAL A 253 6.32 -1.09 1.26
CA VAL A 253 7.66 -1.48 0.84
C VAL A 253 7.90 -2.91 1.29
N ILE A 254 8.21 -3.81 0.36
CA ILE A 254 8.51 -5.20 0.68
C ILE A 254 9.99 -5.31 0.99
N ILE A 255 10.29 -5.84 2.17
CA ILE A 255 11.64 -6.04 2.68
C ILE A 255 11.89 -7.53 2.79
N ARG A 256 13.02 -8.00 2.28
CA ARG A 256 13.44 -9.40 2.30
C ARG A 256 14.80 -9.52 2.95
N SER A 257 15.00 -10.55 3.76
CA SER A 257 16.31 -10.90 4.33
C SER A 257 17.37 -11.06 3.25
N LYS A 258 18.58 -10.60 3.50
CA LYS A 258 19.74 -10.89 2.65
C LYS A 258 20.27 -12.26 3.03
N THR A 259 20.40 -13.12 2.03
CA THR A 259 20.80 -14.53 2.23
C THR A 259 21.78 -14.97 1.17
N HIS A 260 22.61 -15.93 1.52
CA HIS A 260 23.45 -16.66 0.56
C HIS A 260 23.44 -18.15 0.88
N ILE A 261 23.87 -18.95 -0.07
CA ILE A 261 23.93 -20.42 0.07
C ILE A 261 25.38 -20.80 0.27
N GLU A 262 25.66 -21.56 1.33
CA GLU A 262 26.99 -22.13 1.63
C GLU A 262 26.96 -23.65 1.51
N GLU A 263 28.02 -24.25 0.99
CA GLU A 263 28.28 -25.69 1.08
C GLU A 263 29.00 -25.99 2.40
N ILE A 264 28.31 -26.58 3.39
CA ILE A 264 28.89 -26.92 4.71
C ILE A 264 29.75 -28.20 4.61
N ARG A 265 29.29 -29.18 3.83
CA ARG A 265 29.97 -30.45 3.56
C ARG A 265 29.62 -30.88 2.15
N LYS A 266 30.39 -31.84 1.62
CA LYS A 266 30.11 -32.42 0.30
C LYS A 266 28.64 -32.84 0.15
N ASP A 267 27.96 -32.23 -0.82
CA ASP A 267 26.53 -32.43 -1.13
C ASP A 267 25.58 -31.97 0.01
N ARG A 268 26.01 -31.07 0.90
CA ARG A 268 25.17 -30.51 1.93
C ARG A 268 25.27 -28.97 1.93
N PHE A 269 24.15 -28.33 1.69
CA PHE A 269 24.05 -26.88 1.62
C PHE A 269 23.34 -26.31 2.86
N ALA A 270 23.64 -25.06 3.17
CA ALA A 270 22.88 -24.27 4.11
C ALA A 270 22.49 -22.93 3.48
N ILE A 271 21.35 -22.44 3.89
CA ILE A 271 20.94 -21.06 3.66
C ILE A 271 21.39 -20.25 4.87
N VAL A 272 22.23 -19.25 4.62
CA VAL A 272 22.73 -18.33 5.65
C VAL A 272 22.00 -17.00 5.51
N ILE A 273 21.46 -16.50 6.62
CA ILE A 273 20.82 -15.19 6.69
C ILE A 273 21.86 -14.21 7.26
N ASP A 274 22.22 -13.20 6.47
CA ASP A 274 23.20 -12.17 6.84
C ASP A 274 22.53 -10.92 7.40
N GLU A 275 21.35 -10.58 6.88
CA GLU A 275 20.58 -9.40 7.28
C GLU A 275 19.10 -9.76 7.35
N ILE A 276 18.40 -9.21 8.35
CA ILE A 276 16.98 -9.42 8.57
C ILE A 276 16.18 -8.14 8.29
N PRO A 277 14.91 -8.24 7.92
CA PRO A 277 14.08 -7.07 7.67
C PRO A 277 13.95 -6.18 8.91
N TYR A 278 13.84 -4.88 8.69
CA TYR A 278 13.70 -3.90 9.75
C TYR A 278 12.51 -4.18 10.67
N GLN A 279 12.73 -4.05 11.99
CA GLN A 279 11.75 -4.34 13.05
C GLN A 279 11.38 -5.81 13.21
N VAL A 280 12.03 -6.73 12.53
CA VAL A 280 11.86 -8.16 12.77
C VAL A 280 12.69 -8.59 13.96
N ASN A 281 12.06 -9.30 14.90
CA ASN A 281 12.74 -9.95 16.02
C ASN A 281 13.39 -11.24 15.53
N LYS A 282 14.73 -11.34 15.65
CA LYS A 282 15.51 -12.46 15.12
C LYS A 282 15.15 -13.78 15.81
N SER A 283 15.08 -13.81 17.13
CA SER A 283 14.71 -15.02 17.89
C SER A 283 13.31 -15.51 17.52
N ARG A 284 12.33 -14.60 17.44
CA ARG A 284 10.97 -14.97 17.02
C ARG A 284 10.89 -15.47 15.58
N MET A 285 11.69 -14.90 14.67
CA MET A 285 11.80 -15.39 13.29
C MET A 285 12.33 -16.83 13.27
N ILE A 286 13.37 -17.13 14.06
CA ILE A 286 13.94 -18.49 14.17
C ILE A 286 12.91 -19.47 14.74
N GLU A 287 12.16 -19.06 15.78
CA GLU A 287 11.06 -19.88 16.34
C GLU A 287 10.00 -20.19 15.29
N ILE A 288 9.56 -19.20 14.51
CA ILE A 288 8.57 -19.40 13.44
C ILE A 288 9.11 -20.35 12.37
N ILE A 289 10.38 -20.23 11.98
CA ILE A 289 11.01 -21.18 11.05
C ILE A 289 10.92 -22.60 11.61
N ALA A 290 11.28 -22.81 12.88
CA ALA A 290 11.19 -24.10 13.53
C ALA A 290 9.75 -24.63 13.65
N GLU A 291 8.76 -23.76 13.90
CA GLU A 291 7.34 -24.10 13.88
C GLU A 291 6.88 -24.57 12.49
N MET A 292 7.26 -23.86 11.43
CA MET A 292 6.91 -24.23 10.04
C MET A 292 7.51 -25.56 9.61
N VAL A 293 8.72 -25.87 10.08
CA VAL A 293 9.37 -27.18 9.83
C VAL A 293 8.64 -28.30 10.58
N ARG A 294 8.27 -28.08 11.86
CA ARG A 294 7.53 -29.05 12.68
C ARG A 294 6.15 -29.33 12.11
N ASP A 295 5.47 -28.29 11.63
CA ASP A 295 4.14 -28.41 11.03
C ASP A 295 4.18 -28.94 9.59
N LYS A 296 5.36 -29.29 9.07
CA LYS A 296 5.59 -29.78 7.69
C LYS A 296 5.09 -28.81 6.60
N ARG A 297 5.10 -27.52 6.89
CA ARG A 297 4.82 -26.49 5.89
C ARG A 297 6.06 -26.14 5.08
N ILE A 298 7.23 -26.31 5.69
CA ILE A 298 8.54 -26.20 5.02
C ILE A 298 9.23 -27.53 5.21
N GLU A 299 9.54 -28.17 4.10
CA GLU A 299 10.30 -29.41 4.10
C GLU A 299 11.74 -29.17 3.64
N GLY A 300 12.63 -30.11 3.88
CA GLY A 300 14.01 -30.00 3.41
C GLY A 300 14.99 -29.35 4.39
N ILE A 301 14.57 -28.85 5.54
CA ILE A 301 15.44 -28.30 6.60
C ILE A 301 15.82 -29.41 7.58
N SER A 302 17.12 -29.49 7.94
CA SER A 302 17.64 -30.44 8.92
C SER A 302 17.93 -29.78 10.27
N ASN A 303 18.45 -28.58 10.29
CA ASN A 303 18.80 -27.84 11.51
C ASN A 303 18.71 -26.33 11.28
N VAL A 304 18.49 -25.57 12.36
CA VAL A 304 18.56 -24.10 12.36
C VAL A 304 19.42 -23.69 13.56
N ALA A 305 20.48 -22.95 13.29
CA ALA A 305 21.41 -22.45 14.31
C ALA A 305 21.57 -20.94 14.22
N ASP A 306 21.62 -20.28 15.35
CA ASP A 306 21.97 -18.87 15.45
C ASP A 306 23.45 -18.74 15.79
N GLU A 307 24.25 -18.28 14.84
CA GLU A 307 25.68 -18.03 14.97
C GLU A 307 26.02 -16.54 14.98
N SER A 308 25.01 -15.68 15.20
CA SER A 308 25.17 -14.23 15.23
C SER A 308 26.12 -13.81 16.35
N ASP A 309 26.97 -12.82 16.06
CA ASP A 309 27.95 -12.28 16.99
C ASP A 309 27.91 -10.74 16.99
N ARG A 310 28.98 -10.11 17.53
CA ARG A 310 29.13 -8.64 17.56
C ARG A 310 29.35 -8.02 16.17
N ILE A 311 29.73 -8.83 15.16
CA ILE A 311 30.03 -8.37 13.81
C ILE A 311 28.73 -8.24 13.01
N GLY A 312 27.79 -9.19 13.20
CA GLY A 312 26.54 -9.18 12.49
C GLY A 312 25.62 -10.36 12.74
N VAL A 313 24.52 -10.38 12.02
CA VAL A 313 23.57 -11.49 12.01
C VAL A 313 24.15 -12.63 11.18
N ARG A 314 24.06 -13.84 11.69
CA ARG A 314 24.38 -15.08 10.98
C ARG A 314 23.46 -16.18 11.48
N VAL A 315 22.36 -16.41 10.79
CA VAL A 315 21.46 -17.52 11.07
C VAL A 315 21.64 -18.58 9.98
N VAL A 316 22.05 -19.79 10.38
CA VAL A 316 22.41 -20.89 9.50
C VAL A 316 21.26 -21.90 9.46
N ILE A 317 20.66 -22.12 8.30
CA ILE A 317 19.60 -23.08 8.06
C ILE A 317 20.18 -24.22 7.23
N GLU A 318 20.52 -25.34 7.89
CA GLU A 318 21.08 -26.51 7.24
C GLU A 318 20.00 -27.28 6.48
N LEU A 319 20.30 -27.66 5.25
CA LEU A 319 19.38 -28.40 4.40
C LEU A 319 19.62 -29.91 4.46
N LYS A 320 18.59 -30.71 4.15
CA LYS A 320 18.71 -32.12 3.89
C LYS A 320 19.40 -32.34 2.54
N ARG A 321 20.03 -33.51 2.35
CA ARG A 321 20.85 -33.81 1.16
C ARG A 321 20.08 -33.74 -0.16
N ASP A 322 18.79 -34.04 -0.13
CA ASP A 322 17.85 -34.10 -1.25
C ASP A 322 17.00 -32.84 -1.42
N ALA A 323 17.24 -31.79 -0.62
CA ALA A 323 16.51 -30.56 -0.69
C ALA A 323 17.15 -29.55 -1.67
N THR A 324 16.34 -28.95 -2.52
CA THR A 324 16.74 -27.86 -3.40
C THR A 324 16.72 -26.55 -2.62
N ALA A 325 17.86 -25.87 -2.51
CA ALA A 325 18.01 -24.68 -1.68
C ALA A 325 17.04 -23.55 -2.09
N ASP A 326 16.87 -23.32 -3.40
CA ASP A 326 15.99 -22.27 -3.91
C ASP A 326 14.52 -22.51 -3.56
N VAL A 327 14.05 -23.76 -3.60
CA VAL A 327 12.67 -24.12 -3.24
C VAL A 327 12.43 -23.86 -1.75
N VAL A 328 13.39 -24.30 -0.89
CA VAL A 328 13.29 -24.06 0.56
C VAL A 328 13.35 -22.57 0.86
N LEU A 329 14.22 -21.81 0.20
CA LEU A 329 14.35 -20.36 0.35
C LEU A 329 13.05 -19.64 -0.01
N ASN A 330 12.40 -20.02 -1.11
CA ASN A 330 11.11 -19.45 -1.50
C ASN A 330 10.01 -19.78 -0.48
N GLN A 331 10.00 -20.98 0.08
CA GLN A 331 9.06 -21.33 1.16
C GLN A 331 9.33 -20.52 2.44
N LEU A 332 10.60 -20.29 2.79
CA LEU A 332 10.99 -19.46 3.93
C LEU A 332 10.49 -18.02 3.75
N PHE A 333 10.67 -17.42 2.58
CA PHE A 333 10.14 -16.07 2.31
C PHE A 333 8.62 -16.00 2.40
N ARG A 334 7.93 -17.06 1.99
CA ARG A 334 6.46 -17.09 1.99
C ARG A 334 5.84 -17.30 3.37
N PHE A 335 6.44 -18.13 4.21
CA PHE A 335 5.81 -18.56 5.46
C PHE A 335 6.43 -17.95 6.72
N THR A 336 7.50 -17.18 6.60
CA THR A 336 8.24 -16.63 7.74
C THR A 336 8.50 -15.14 7.60
N PRO A 337 8.85 -14.44 8.68
CA PRO A 337 9.21 -13.02 8.64
C PRO A 337 10.53 -12.70 7.91
N MET A 338 11.17 -13.67 7.24
CA MET A 338 12.29 -13.41 6.35
C MET A 338 11.92 -12.49 5.17
N GLN A 339 10.63 -12.41 4.86
CA GLN A 339 10.06 -11.37 4.01
C GLN A 339 8.88 -10.74 4.72
N THR A 340 8.86 -9.41 4.77
CA THR A 340 7.80 -8.64 5.40
C THR A 340 7.48 -7.39 4.59
N SER A 341 6.32 -6.80 4.83
CA SER A 341 5.94 -5.52 4.22
C SER A 341 5.97 -4.41 5.26
N PHE A 342 6.64 -3.32 4.93
CA PHE A 342 6.60 -2.09 5.71
C PHE A 342 5.54 -1.16 5.13
N ALA A 343 4.39 -1.08 5.83
CA ALA A 343 3.32 -0.17 5.43
C ALA A 343 3.71 1.27 5.76
N CYS A 344 3.99 2.07 4.74
CA CYS A 344 4.30 3.48 4.88
C CYS A 344 3.01 4.30 5.05
N ASN A 345 3.01 5.20 6.03
CA ASN A 345 2.02 6.24 6.21
C ASN A 345 2.74 7.51 6.62
N MET A 346 2.94 8.40 5.66
CA MET A 346 3.77 9.60 5.76
C MET A 346 3.01 10.75 6.42
N LEU A 347 2.54 10.54 7.66
CA LEU A 347 1.77 11.49 8.43
C LEU A 347 2.66 12.21 9.45
N ALA A 348 2.63 13.54 9.49
CA ALA A 348 3.38 14.36 10.44
C ALA A 348 2.57 15.59 10.87
N LEU A 349 3.01 16.25 11.97
CA LEU A 349 2.42 17.51 12.40
C LEU A 349 3.05 18.67 11.63
N ASN A 350 2.24 19.39 10.86
CA ASN A 350 2.60 20.64 10.21
C ASN A 350 1.87 21.78 10.91
N GLY A 351 2.61 22.63 11.65
CA GLY A 351 2.02 23.70 12.44
C GLY A 351 0.93 23.24 13.43
N GLY A 352 1.12 22.05 14.03
CA GLY A 352 0.18 21.44 14.99
C GLY A 352 -1.00 20.71 14.35
N ARG A 353 -1.07 20.60 13.02
CA ARG A 353 -2.10 19.84 12.29
C ARG A 353 -1.52 18.56 11.70
N PRO A 354 -2.17 17.41 11.88
CA PRO A 354 -1.73 16.17 11.27
C PRO A 354 -2.05 16.19 9.77
N GLU A 355 -1.03 16.02 8.94
CA GLU A 355 -1.14 16.00 7.48
C GLU A 355 -0.40 14.81 6.89
N THR A 356 -0.99 14.19 5.86
CA THR A 356 -0.29 13.19 5.04
C THR A 356 0.49 13.91 3.97
N LEU A 357 1.80 13.72 3.94
CA LEU A 357 2.74 14.49 3.15
C LEU A 357 3.43 13.61 2.12
N MET A 358 3.81 14.21 1.00
CA MET A 358 4.63 13.61 -0.04
C MET A 358 6.12 13.83 0.25
N LEU A 359 7.01 13.08 -0.41
CA LEU A 359 8.45 13.22 -0.21
C LEU A 359 8.94 14.68 -0.40
N ARG A 360 8.45 15.35 -1.44
CA ARG A 360 8.80 16.73 -1.73
C ARG A 360 8.36 17.69 -0.60
N ASP A 361 7.18 17.46 -0.01
CA ASP A 361 6.65 18.32 1.05
C ASP A 361 7.54 18.26 2.29
N PHE A 362 8.02 17.08 2.67
CA PHE A 362 8.95 16.93 3.80
C PHE A 362 10.20 17.78 3.61
N LEU A 363 10.80 17.74 2.43
CA LEU A 363 12.03 18.49 2.14
C LEU A 363 11.76 19.98 2.01
N SER A 364 10.69 20.39 1.35
CA SER A 364 10.32 21.79 1.17
C SER A 364 10.00 22.46 2.50
N HIS A 365 9.23 21.82 3.37
CA HIS A 365 8.95 22.34 4.70
C HIS A 365 10.19 22.39 5.59
N PHE A 366 11.07 21.39 5.49
CA PHE A 366 12.34 21.43 6.20
C PHE A 366 13.20 22.62 5.75
N ILE A 367 13.33 22.86 4.45
CA ILE A 367 14.09 24.00 3.91
C ILE A 367 13.50 25.33 4.40
N THR A 368 12.16 25.46 4.34
CA THR A 368 11.46 26.66 4.84
C THR A 368 11.71 26.87 6.34
N PHE A 369 11.66 25.81 7.12
CA PHE A 369 11.98 25.87 8.54
C PHE A 369 13.45 26.27 8.79
N ARG A 370 14.39 25.74 8.01
CA ARG A 370 15.80 26.15 8.10
C ARG A 370 16.00 27.61 7.71
N GLU A 371 15.26 28.12 6.71
CA GLU A 371 15.28 29.53 6.35
C GLU A 371 14.91 30.41 7.55
N GLU A 372 13.83 30.05 8.27
CA GLU A 372 13.42 30.74 9.50
C GLU A 372 14.52 30.67 10.59
N VAL A 373 15.06 29.48 10.86
CA VAL A 373 16.10 29.28 11.87
C VAL A 373 17.36 30.10 11.58
N VAL A 374 17.83 30.10 10.35
CA VAL A 374 19.01 30.89 9.94
C VAL A 374 18.74 32.38 10.04
N ALA A 375 17.55 32.85 9.62
CA ALA A 375 17.16 34.24 9.74
C ALA A 375 17.09 34.68 11.23
N ARG A 376 16.46 33.89 12.09
CA ARG A 376 16.34 34.20 13.54
C ARG A 376 17.72 34.18 14.21
N ARG A 377 18.56 33.20 13.92
CA ARG A 377 19.95 33.16 14.38
C ARG A 377 20.72 34.41 13.98
N THR A 378 20.66 34.76 12.72
CA THR A 378 21.38 35.94 12.20
C THR A 378 20.88 37.23 12.84
N ALA A 379 19.56 37.36 13.04
CA ALA A 379 18.98 38.49 13.73
C ALA A 379 19.45 38.59 15.19
N PHE A 380 19.53 37.46 15.90
CA PHE A 380 20.07 37.39 17.26
C PHE A 380 21.54 37.79 17.31
N GLU A 381 22.38 37.24 16.42
CA GLU A 381 23.80 37.56 16.33
C GLU A 381 24.02 38.99 15.93
N LEU A 382 23.22 39.53 15.02
CA LEU A 382 23.21 40.94 14.66
C LEU A 382 22.92 41.84 15.87
N LYS A 383 21.88 41.49 16.64
CA LYS A 383 21.51 42.21 17.86
C LYS A 383 22.67 42.20 18.86
N LYS A 384 23.28 41.05 19.12
CA LYS A 384 24.45 40.95 20.03
C LYS A 384 25.65 41.71 19.54
N ALA A 385 25.95 41.63 18.23
CA ALA A 385 27.04 42.37 17.64
C ALA A 385 26.81 43.89 17.72
N ARG A 386 25.57 44.37 17.49
CA ARG A 386 25.18 45.74 17.67
C ARG A 386 25.29 46.22 19.14
N GLU A 387 24.77 45.44 20.10
CA GLU A 387 24.93 45.72 21.55
C GLU A 387 26.38 45.81 21.95
N ARG A 388 27.24 44.90 21.51
CA ARG A 388 28.65 44.90 21.79
C ARG A 388 29.41 46.07 21.15
N SER A 389 29.11 46.34 19.88
CA SER A 389 29.67 47.43 19.09
C SER A 389 29.29 48.80 19.68
N HIS A 390 28.03 48.93 20.20
CA HIS A 390 27.56 50.13 20.90
C HIS A 390 28.44 50.43 22.13
N ILE A 391 28.73 49.42 22.96
CA ILE A 391 29.63 49.58 24.12
C ILE A 391 31.03 49.97 23.66
N LEU A 392 31.58 49.31 22.64
CA LEU A 392 32.92 49.60 22.15
C LEU A 392 33.06 50.98 21.52
N CYS A 393 31.99 51.52 20.83
CA CYS A 393 31.98 52.90 20.40
C CYS A 393 32.10 53.87 21.57
N GLY A 394 31.41 53.65 22.70
CA GLY A 394 31.58 54.43 23.89
C GLY A 394 33.00 54.38 24.46
N LEU A 395 33.59 53.18 24.46
CA LEU A 395 34.98 52.99 24.88
C LEU A 395 35.98 53.67 23.94
N ALA A 396 35.76 53.63 22.65
CA ALA A 396 36.58 54.34 21.66
C ALA A 396 36.52 55.87 21.83
N VAL A 397 35.28 56.40 22.06
CA VAL A 397 35.13 57.82 22.43
C VAL A 397 35.92 58.16 23.72
N ALA A 398 35.88 57.27 24.73
CA ALA A 398 36.58 57.44 26.01
C ALA A 398 38.10 57.49 25.83
N VAL A 399 38.61 56.60 25.01
CA VAL A 399 40.04 56.49 24.78
C VAL A 399 40.55 57.68 23.94
N SER A 400 39.79 58.14 22.93
CA SER A 400 40.11 59.33 22.15
C SER A 400 40.05 60.63 22.98
N ASN A 401 39.27 60.63 24.07
CA ASN A 401 39.10 61.79 24.96
C ASN A 401 39.50 61.52 26.42
N VAL A 402 40.56 60.72 26.61
CA VAL A 402 40.96 60.16 27.91
C VAL A 402 41.17 61.24 28.98
N ASP A 403 41.92 62.34 28.71
CA ASP A 403 42.24 63.35 29.67
C ASP A 403 40.98 64.04 30.22
N GLU A 404 40.03 64.30 29.34
CA GLU A 404 38.77 64.97 29.68
C GLU A 404 37.87 64.07 30.48
N ILE A 405 37.78 62.80 30.12
CA ILE A 405 36.98 61.77 30.84
C ILE A 405 37.57 61.55 32.21
N VAL A 406 38.89 61.37 32.35
CA VAL A 406 39.52 61.23 33.66
C VAL A 406 39.28 62.48 34.54
N ARG A 407 39.37 63.69 33.96
CA ARG A 407 39.11 64.91 34.67
C ARG A 407 37.63 64.95 35.16
N THR A 408 36.66 64.58 34.26
CA THR A 408 35.26 64.56 34.60
C THR A 408 34.94 63.54 35.71
N ILE A 409 35.55 62.38 35.69
CA ILE A 409 35.37 61.34 36.72
C ILE A 409 35.94 61.81 38.06
N ARG A 410 37.17 62.37 38.05
CA ARG A 410 37.82 62.86 39.27
C ARG A 410 37.10 64.07 39.88
N ALA A 411 36.39 64.88 39.12
CA ALA A 411 35.61 66.01 39.57
C ALA A 411 34.19 65.64 40.05
N SER A 412 33.83 64.39 40.06
CA SER A 412 32.52 63.86 40.49
C SER A 412 32.60 63.32 41.91
N ALA A 413 31.59 63.53 42.72
CA ALA A 413 31.53 63.08 44.10
C ALA A 413 31.34 61.55 44.23
N ASP A 414 30.63 60.96 43.32
CA ASP A 414 30.39 59.48 43.25
C ASP A 414 30.23 58.99 41.82
N ALA A 415 30.05 57.67 41.66
CA ALA A 415 29.93 57.01 40.37
C ALA A 415 28.59 57.34 39.64
N ALA A 416 27.57 57.72 40.37
CA ALA A 416 26.28 58.11 39.79
C ALA A 416 26.37 59.52 39.16
N GLU A 417 26.98 60.48 39.85
CA GLU A 417 27.27 61.82 39.32
C GLU A 417 28.23 61.78 38.12
N ALA A 418 29.29 60.93 38.21
CA ALA A 418 30.20 60.72 37.10
C ALA A 418 29.48 60.17 35.85
N ARG A 419 28.59 59.24 36.02
CA ARG A 419 27.80 58.65 34.94
C ARG A 419 26.88 59.69 34.27
N GLU A 420 26.17 60.51 35.08
CA GLU A 420 25.29 61.57 34.61
C GLU A 420 26.07 62.60 33.80
N LYS A 421 27.23 63.06 34.31
CA LYS A 421 28.10 64.01 33.59
C LYS A 421 28.64 63.48 32.29
N LEU A 422 29.00 62.18 32.26
CA LEU A 422 29.47 61.53 31.04
C LEU A 422 28.35 61.46 29.97
N MET A 423 27.09 61.21 30.33
CA MET A 423 25.95 61.09 29.46
C MET A 423 25.46 62.47 28.95
N THR A 424 25.49 63.47 29.80
CA THR A 424 24.95 64.83 29.43
C THR A 424 25.91 65.62 28.54
N ARG A 425 27.19 65.28 28.57
CA ARG A 425 28.20 65.99 27.75
C ARG A 425 28.27 65.42 26.34
N ARG A 426 28.51 66.31 25.36
CA ARG A 426 28.79 65.95 23.98
C ARG A 426 30.29 65.69 23.76
N TRP A 427 30.58 64.52 23.20
CA TRP A 427 31.97 64.06 22.99
C TRP A 427 32.34 64.10 21.52
N PRO A 428 33.50 64.57 21.12
CA PRO A 428 34.00 64.45 19.76
C PRO A 428 34.12 62.96 19.34
N ALA A 429 33.51 62.57 18.20
CA ALA A 429 33.40 61.20 17.79
C ALA A 429 33.45 61.01 16.24
N ALA A 430 34.06 61.94 15.54
CA ALA A 430 34.15 61.95 14.08
C ALA A 430 34.79 60.69 13.54
N ASP A 431 35.85 60.19 14.18
CA ASP A 431 36.60 59.00 13.79
C ASP A 431 35.79 57.68 13.83
N ILE A 432 34.73 57.65 14.66
CA ILE A 432 33.88 56.46 14.82
C ILE A 432 32.46 56.62 14.23
N ALA A 433 32.23 57.70 13.51
CA ALA A 433 30.91 58.02 12.94
C ALA A 433 30.34 56.93 12.03
N ALA A 434 31.21 56.28 11.27
CA ALA A 434 30.83 55.17 10.39
C ALA A 434 30.30 53.95 11.18
N TYR A 435 30.90 53.63 12.32
CA TYR A 435 30.45 52.52 13.19
C TYR A 435 29.13 52.85 13.92
N ILE A 436 28.96 54.10 14.42
CA ILE A 436 27.71 54.54 15.04
C ILE A 436 26.54 54.39 14.05
N ARG A 437 26.71 54.76 12.79
CA ARG A 437 25.68 54.59 11.76
C ARG A 437 25.35 53.15 11.47
N LEU A 438 26.33 52.26 11.53
CA LEU A 438 26.15 50.81 11.30
C LEU A 438 25.38 50.12 12.44
N ILE A 439 25.51 50.68 13.67
CA ILE A 439 24.76 50.19 14.84
C ILE A 439 23.27 50.47 14.71
N ASP A 440 22.94 51.59 14.06
CA ASP A 440 21.55 52.03 13.76
C ASP A 440 20.65 52.05 15.01
N ASP A 441 21.18 52.67 16.12
CA ASP A 441 20.41 52.91 17.33
C ASP A 441 19.70 54.25 17.23
N PRO A 442 18.37 54.28 17.15
CA PRO A 442 17.58 55.54 17.03
C PRO A 442 17.78 56.50 18.17
N SER A 443 18.13 55.96 19.36
CA SER A 443 18.28 56.77 20.61
C SER A 443 19.65 57.42 20.74
N HIS A 444 20.66 56.91 20.00
CA HIS A 444 22.07 57.32 20.14
C HIS A 444 22.72 57.51 18.77
N THR A 445 22.30 58.57 18.10
CA THR A 445 22.83 58.98 16.78
C THR A 445 23.89 60.07 16.94
N MET A 446 24.69 60.25 15.88
CA MET A 446 25.64 61.39 15.80
C MET A 446 24.86 62.70 15.73
N ASN A 447 25.32 63.71 16.47
CA ASN A 447 24.84 65.06 16.35
C ASN A 447 25.36 65.69 15.06
N ASP A 448 24.67 66.75 14.57
CA ASP A 448 25.04 67.44 13.33
C ASP A 448 26.43 68.14 13.42
N ASP A 449 26.93 68.40 14.63
CA ASP A 449 28.25 69.03 14.92
C ASP A 449 29.41 67.98 15.01
N GLY A 450 29.17 66.66 14.67
CA GLY A 450 30.16 65.60 14.79
C GLY A 450 30.44 65.13 16.19
N THR A 451 29.60 65.50 17.14
CA THR A 451 29.63 65.02 18.54
C THR A 451 28.68 63.87 18.76
N TYR A 452 28.91 63.13 19.86
CA TYR A 452 28.10 62.01 20.28
C TYR A 452 27.79 62.06 21.78
N ASN A 453 26.57 61.69 22.14
CA ASN A 453 26.14 61.60 23.53
C ASN A 453 26.25 60.11 23.96
N LEU A 454 26.94 59.85 25.06
CA LEU A 454 27.12 58.51 25.61
C LEU A 454 25.78 57.99 26.20
N SER A 455 25.48 56.71 25.97
CA SER A 455 24.40 56.06 26.67
C SER A 455 24.78 55.64 28.07
N GLU A 456 23.77 55.26 28.90
CA GLU A 456 24.00 54.77 30.26
C GLU A 456 24.90 53.53 30.26
N ALA A 457 24.68 52.57 29.33
CA ALA A 457 25.46 51.38 29.17
C ALA A 457 26.95 51.69 28.84
N GLN A 458 27.17 52.66 27.94
CA GLN A 458 28.50 53.12 27.59
C GLN A 458 29.18 53.84 28.76
N ALA A 459 28.47 54.77 29.43
CA ALA A 459 29.00 55.47 30.60
C ALA A 459 29.38 54.48 31.73
N ARG A 460 28.57 53.44 31.97
CA ARG A 460 28.87 52.38 32.94
C ARG A 460 30.12 51.62 32.54
N ALA A 461 30.23 51.18 31.26
CA ALA A 461 31.39 50.46 30.74
C ALA A 461 32.67 51.33 30.85
N ILE A 462 32.58 52.66 30.65
CA ILE A 462 33.72 53.56 30.85
C ILE A 462 34.15 53.62 32.30
N LEU A 463 33.22 53.68 33.25
CA LEU A 463 33.53 53.70 34.67
C LEU A 463 34.16 52.39 35.20
N GLU A 464 33.81 51.27 34.56
CA GLU A 464 34.35 49.92 34.85
C GLU A 464 35.68 49.68 34.11
N LEU A 465 36.17 50.59 33.30
CA LEU A 465 37.36 50.43 32.46
C LEU A 465 38.63 50.27 33.31
N ARG A 466 39.33 49.19 33.09
CA ARG A 466 40.64 48.98 33.76
C ARG A 466 41.70 49.89 33.12
N LEU A 467 42.54 50.52 33.95
CA LEU A 467 43.63 51.44 33.52
C LEU A 467 44.56 50.83 32.43
N GLN A 468 44.71 49.51 32.40
CA GLN A 468 45.48 48.82 31.33
C GLN A 468 44.89 49.05 29.92
N ARG A 469 43.63 49.24 29.78
CA ARG A 469 42.98 49.47 28.48
C ARG A 469 43.15 50.93 27.96
N LEU A 470 43.68 51.78 28.74
CA LEU A 470 44.02 53.17 28.36
C LEU A 470 45.43 53.29 27.73
N THR A 471 46.17 52.18 27.59
CA THR A 471 47.46 52.14 26.93
C THR A 471 47.28 52.10 25.39
N ALA A 472 48.28 52.46 24.66
CA ALA A 472 48.24 52.44 23.18
C ALA A 472 47.87 51.05 22.60
N LEU A 473 48.32 49.96 23.30
CA LEU A 473 47.94 48.57 22.94
C LEU A 473 46.44 48.33 23.20
N GLY A 474 45.90 48.82 24.33
CA GLY A 474 44.45 48.65 24.63
C GLY A 474 43.53 49.46 23.69
N VAL A 475 44.02 50.60 23.20
CA VAL A 475 43.34 51.41 22.15
C VAL A 475 43.20 50.62 20.87
N LYS A 476 44.33 50.01 20.47
CA LYS A 476 44.35 49.18 19.25
C LYS A 476 43.43 47.95 19.34
N GLU A 477 43.42 47.25 20.46
CA GLU A 477 42.50 46.13 20.74
C GLU A 477 41.02 46.52 20.58
N VAL A 478 40.59 47.69 21.11
CA VAL A 478 39.24 48.22 20.99
C VAL A 478 38.88 48.51 19.54
N THR A 479 39.81 49.12 18.79
CA THR A 479 39.61 49.46 17.39
C THR A 479 39.52 48.21 16.52
N ASP A 480 40.46 47.26 16.73
CA ASP A 480 40.48 45.99 15.98
C ASP A 480 39.19 45.17 16.23
N GLU A 481 38.71 45.06 17.48
CA GLU A 481 37.43 44.41 17.85
C GLU A 481 36.23 45.14 17.20
N LEU A 482 36.26 46.46 17.15
CA LEU A 482 35.20 47.25 16.52
C LEU A 482 35.13 47.06 15.01
N GLU A 483 36.27 46.97 14.33
CA GLU A 483 36.38 46.65 12.90
C GLU A 483 35.86 45.28 12.58
N GLU A 484 36.23 44.26 13.40
CA GLU A 484 35.74 42.90 13.25
C GLU A 484 34.21 42.82 13.41
N LEU A 485 33.68 43.48 14.41
CA LEU A 485 32.22 43.52 14.62
C LEU A 485 31.49 44.29 13.52
N ALA A 486 32.08 45.36 12.99
CA ALA A 486 31.53 46.10 11.87
C ALA A 486 31.43 45.21 10.59
N ALA A 487 32.47 44.43 10.34
CA ALA A 487 32.45 43.45 9.25
C ALA A 487 31.34 42.38 9.45
N LYS A 488 31.22 41.84 10.66
CA LYS A 488 30.14 40.90 11.00
C LYS A 488 28.74 41.51 10.86
N ILE A 489 28.55 42.71 11.33
CA ILE A 489 27.24 43.42 11.21
C ILE A 489 26.87 43.58 9.73
N LYS A 490 27.80 43.98 8.87
CA LYS A 490 27.57 44.08 7.42
C LYS A 490 27.19 42.75 6.81
N ASP A 491 27.91 41.69 7.14
CA ASP A 491 27.59 40.34 6.67
C ASP A 491 26.23 39.88 7.15
N TYR A 492 25.87 40.07 8.42
CA TYR A 492 24.54 39.73 8.96
C TYR A 492 23.40 40.51 8.25
N LEU A 493 23.61 41.81 7.95
CA LEU A 493 22.65 42.61 7.21
C LEU A 493 22.47 42.11 5.76
N GLU A 494 23.58 41.72 5.12
CA GLU A 494 23.54 41.12 3.77
C GLU A 494 22.79 39.78 3.78
N ILE A 495 23.07 38.93 4.77
CA ILE A 495 22.35 37.64 4.93
C ILE A 495 20.86 37.86 5.09
N LEU A 496 20.45 38.78 6.00
CA LEU A 496 19.05 39.05 6.24
C LEU A 496 18.35 39.74 5.05
N GLY A 497 19.11 40.45 4.21
CA GLY A 497 18.60 41.10 3.00
C GLY A 497 18.51 40.25 1.77
N SER A 498 19.10 39.05 1.77
CA SER A 498 19.17 38.17 0.61
C SER A 498 18.77 36.72 0.93
N ARG A 499 17.61 36.30 0.42
CA ARG A 499 17.18 34.90 0.53
C ARG A 499 18.20 33.91 -0.09
N GLU A 500 18.81 34.29 -1.20
CA GLU A 500 19.83 33.48 -1.86
C GLU A 500 21.04 33.21 -0.94
N ARG A 501 21.45 34.24 -0.18
CA ARG A 501 22.51 34.09 0.82
C ARG A 501 22.12 33.13 1.95
N ILE A 502 20.89 33.21 2.43
CA ILE A 502 20.36 32.26 3.44
C ILE A 502 20.38 30.84 2.87
N MET A 503 19.91 30.62 1.63
CA MET A 503 19.92 29.31 0.99
C MET A 503 21.34 28.76 0.82
N THR A 504 22.32 29.60 0.50
CA THR A 504 23.73 29.21 0.43
C THR A 504 24.23 28.70 1.78
N ILE A 505 23.90 29.41 2.87
CA ILE A 505 24.28 29.00 4.26
C ILE A 505 23.63 27.66 4.60
N ILE A 506 22.37 27.47 4.30
CA ILE A 506 21.65 26.19 4.53
C ILE A 506 22.33 25.07 3.74
N ALA A 507 22.66 25.30 2.48
CA ALA A 507 23.33 24.32 1.62
C ALA A 507 24.71 23.94 2.19
N ASP A 508 25.48 24.91 2.67
CA ASP A 508 26.81 24.64 3.25
C ASP A 508 26.70 23.87 4.58
N GLU A 509 25.75 24.21 5.43
CA GLU A 509 25.47 23.45 6.66
C GLU A 509 25.05 22.02 6.38
N LEU A 510 24.19 21.79 5.35
CA LEU A 510 23.81 20.45 4.93
C LEU A 510 24.99 19.65 4.37
N ARG A 511 25.87 20.29 3.58
CA ARG A 511 27.11 19.65 3.06
C ARG A 511 28.04 19.27 4.22
N GLU A 512 28.18 20.12 5.26
CA GLU A 512 28.95 19.81 6.46
C GLU A 512 28.40 18.57 7.14
N VAL A 513 27.09 18.51 7.40
CA VAL A 513 26.45 17.35 8.03
C VAL A 513 26.63 16.09 7.20
N LYS A 514 26.49 16.19 5.88
CA LYS A 514 26.73 15.07 4.95
C LYS A 514 28.18 14.58 5.06
N ALA A 515 29.16 15.47 5.04
CA ALA A 515 30.57 15.11 5.12
C ALA A 515 30.94 14.39 6.44
N LEU A 516 30.25 14.72 7.54
CA LEU A 516 30.53 14.15 8.85
C LEU A 516 29.81 12.81 9.12
N PHE A 517 28.59 12.63 8.61
CA PHE A 517 27.71 11.54 9.05
C PHE A 517 27.20 10.65 7.94
N ALA A 518 27.33 11.01 6.66
CA ALA A 518 26.81 10.17 5.58
C ALA A 518 27.59 8.86 5.48
N VAL A 519 26.85 7.79 5.34
CA VAL A 519 27.36 6.44 5.10
C VAL A 519 26.74 5.90 3.80
N PRO A 520 27.41 4.95 3.14
CA PRO A 520 26.80 4.28 1.99
C PRO A 520 25.45 3.65 2.34
N ARG A 521 24.56 3.52 1.36
CA ARG A 521 23.28 2.83 1.52
C ARG A 521 23.50 1.42 2.05
N ARG A 522 22.70 1.04 3.06
CA ARG A 522 22.74 -0.27 3.70
C ARG A 522 21.77 -1.24 3.05
N THR A 523 20.57 -0.79 2.73
CA THR A 523 19.51 -1.60 2.12
C THR A 523 19.69 -1.63 0.61
N GLU A 524 19.90 -2.78 0.03
CA GLU A 524 20.03 -2.99 -1.41
C GLU A 524 18.64 -2.97 -2.08
N ILE A 525 18.51 -2.33 -3.24
CA ILE A 525 17.28 -2.31 -4.03
C ILE A 525 17.41 -3.30 -5.16
N VAL A 526 16.58 -4.32 -5.17
CA VAL A 526 16.55 -5.33 -6.22
C VAL A 526 15.45 -4.99 -7.20
N ASP A 527 15.74 -4.97 -8.50
CA ASP A 527 14.74 -4.76 -9.53
C ASP A 527 13.71 -5.90 -9.49
N TRP A 528 12.47 -5.52 -9.36
CA TRP A 528 11.35 -6.43 -9.24
C TRP A 528 10.30 -6.09 -10.29
N SER A 529 10.06 -6.97 -11.22
CA SER A 529 9.17 -6.73 -12.38
C SER A 529 7.68 -6.98 -12.08
N GLY A 530 7.30 -7.21 -10.85
CA GLY A 530 5.90 -7.40 -10.46
C GLY A 530 5.66 -7.10 -8.99
N ASP A 531 4.45 -6.72 -8.63
CA ASP A 531 4.00 -6.89 -7.24
C ASP A 531 4.17 -8.38 -6.94
N MET A 532 4.97 -8.73 -5.92
CA MET A 532 5.03 -10.09 -5.41
C MET A 532 3.67 -10.45 -4.82
N GLU A 533 2.72 -10.68 -5.68
CA GLU A 533 1.55 -11.46 -5.31
C GLU A 533 2.04 -12.89 -5.07
N ASP A 534 1.36 -13.61 -4.18
CA ASP A 534 1.61 -15.04 -3.94
C ASP A 534 1.78 -15.88 -5.23
N GLU A 535 1.42 -15.32 -6.37
CA GLU A 535 1.46 -15.92 -7.69
C GLU A 535 2.88 -16.21 -8.20
N ASP A 536 3.86 -15.34 -7.90
CA ASP A 536 5.25 -15.51 -8.37
C ASP A 536 5.99 -16.64 -7.65
N LEU A 537 5.44 -17.04 -6.48
CA LEU A 537 5.92 -18.17 -5.69
C LEU A 537 5.22 -19.49 -6.06
N ILE A 538 4.22 -19.42 -6.92
CA ILE A 538 3.46 -20.59 -7.37
C ILE A 538 4.14 -21.13 -8.63
N GLU A 539 4.56 -22.39 -8.58
CA GLU A 539 5.07 -23.08 -9.75
C GLU A 539 4.01 -23.11 -10.85
N ARG A 540 4.43 -22.85 -12.08
CA ARG A 540 3.54 -22.96 -13.26
C ARG A 540 3.30 -24.43 -13.56
N GLU A 541 2.13 -24.89 -13.21
CA GLU A 541 1.71 -26.28 -13.36
C GLU A 541 0.28 -26.31 -13.91
N ASP A 542 0.01 -27.28 -14.80
CA ASP A 542 -1.33 -27.48 -15.32
C ASP A 542 -2.17 -28.27 -14.32
N MET A 543 -3.33 -27.72 -14.02
CA MET A 543 -4.27 -28.20 -13.03
C MET A 543 -5.58 -28.60 -13.68
N VAL A 544 -6.12 -29.75 -13.26
CA VAL A 544 -7.51 -30.11 -13.55
C VAL A 544 -8.43 -29.47 -12.53
N VAL A 545 -9.25 -28.54 -12.98
CA VAL A 545 -10.31 -27.91 -12.16
C VAL A 545 -11.58 -28.74 -12.29
N THR A 546 -12.14 -29.13 -11.17
CA THR A 546 -13.36 -29.94 -11.10
C THR A 546 -14.42 -29.22 -10.28
N ILE A 547 -15.65 -29.13 -10.81
CA ILE A 547 -16.81 -28.55 -10.13
C ILE A 547 -17.94 -29.56 -10.13
N THR A 548 -18.69 -29.65 -9.02
CA THR A 548 -19.84 -30.53 -8.88
C THR A 548 -21.16 -29.76 -8.86
N SER A 549 -22.25 -30.44 -9.14
CA SER A 549 -23.63 -29.93 -9.05
C SER A 549 -23.98 -29.41 -7.65
N GLY A 550 -23.39 -30.03 -6.61
CA GLY A 550 -23.50 -29.58 -5.21
C GLY A 550 -22.64 -28.35 -4.85
N GLY A 551 -22.01 -27.74 -5.85
CA GLY A 551 -21.22 -26.50 -5.68
C GLY A 551 -19.87 -26.72 -5.01
N TYR A 552 -19.26 -27.91 -5.09
CA TYR A 552 -17.90 -28.16 -4.62
C TYR A 552 -16.90 -27.93 -5.77
N ILE A 553 -15.77 -27.33 -5.43
CA ILE A 553 -14.69 -27.05 -6.38
C ILE A 553 -13.34 -27.51 -5.82
N LYS A 554 -12.48 -27.97 -6.68
CA LYS A 554 -11.09 -28.29 -6.38
C LYS A 554 -10.22 -28.14 -7.63
N ARG A 555 -8.91 -28.05 -7.39
CA ARG A 555 -7.88 -28.23 -8.41
C ARG A 555 -7.00 -29.45 -8.05
N THR A 556 -6.59 -30.22 -9.05
CA THR A 556 -5.73 -31.38 -8.89
C THR A 556 -4.64 -31.30 -9.95
N PRO A 557 -3.35 -31.53 -9.61
CA PRO A 557 -2.29 -31.58 -10.62
C PRO A 557 -2.61 -32.53 -11.77
N LEU A 558 -2.38 -32.10 -13.01
CA LEU A 558 -2.65 -32.91 -14.20
C LEU A 558 -1.83 -34.22 -14.17
N ALA A 559 -0.63 -34.19 -13.58
CA ALA A 559 0.23 -35.36 -13.40
C ALA A 559 -0.40 -36.51 -12.57
N GLU A 560 -1.40 -36.21 -11.69
CA GLU A 560 -2.18 -37.22 -10.98
C GLU A 560 -3.17 -37.98 -11.88
N PHE A 561 -3.45 -37.46 -13.09
CA PHE A 561 -4.30 -38.10 -14.08
C PHE A 561 -3.42 -38.79 -15.12
N ARG A 562 -2.99 -40.04 -14.84
CA ARG A 562 -2.19 -40.82 -15.78
C ARG A 562 -3.03 -41.18 -17.03
N ALA A 563 -2.46 -40.96 -18.20
CA ALA A 563 -3.03 -41.47 -19.47
C ALA A 563 -3.26 -42.98 -19.39
N GLN A 564 -4.50 -43.42 -19.61
CA GLN A 564 -4.81 -44.85 -19.73
C GLN A 564 -5.01 -45.26 -21.20
N ASN A 565 -4.44 -46.35 -21.61
CA ASN A 565 -4.66 -46.94 -22.93
C ASN A 565 -6.15 -47.33 -23.12
N ARG A 566 -6.65 -47.30 -24.36
CA ARG A 566 -8.01 -47.73 -24.76
C ARG A 566 -8.36 -49.06 -24.14
N GLY A 567 -9.49 -49.18 -23.42
CA GLY A 567 -9.98 -50.40 -22.79
C GLY A 567 -9.75 -50.51 -21.27
N GLY A 568 -9.17 -49.49 -20.63
CA GLY A 568 -9.03 -49.42 -19.17
C GLY A 568 -10.37 -49.11 -18.45
N LYS A 569 -10.55 -49.61 -17.21
CA LYS A 569 -11.66 -49.17 -16.34
C LYS A 569 -11.44 -47.70 -15.99
N GLY A 570 -12.47 -46.86 -16.25
CA GLY A 570 -12.45 -45.46 -15.91
C GLY A 570 -12.00 -45.20 -14.47
N LEU A 571 -11.19 -44.20 -14.26
CA LEU A 571 -10.70 -43.81 -12.93
C LEU A 571 -11.74 -42.89 -12.29
N ALA A 572 -12.18 -43.17 -11.07
CA ALA A 572 -13.03 -42.28 -10.30
C ALA A 572 -12.33 -40.91 -10.05
N SER A 573 -12.91 -39.83 -10.53
CA SER A 573 -12.33 -38.49 -10.41
C SER A 573 -12.65 -37.80 -9.07
N MET A 574 -13.69 -38.25 -8.35
CA MET A 574 -14.13 -37.65 -7.08
C MET A 574 -15.07 -38.59 -6.34
N GLN A 575 -14.95 -38.71 -5.01
CA GLN A 575 -15.94 -39.35 -4.18
C GLN A 575 -17.00 -38.30 -3.85
N THR A 576 -18.16 -38.40 -4.48
CA THR A 576 -19.34 -37.58 -4.22
C THR A 576 -20.32 -38.32 -3.31
N LYS A 577 -21.20 -37.57 -2.63
CA LYS A 577 -22.42 -38.18 -2.03
C LYS A 577 -23.33 -38.62 -3.15
N ASP A 578 -24.25 -39.55 -2.88
CA ASP A 578 -25.08 -40.22 -3.87
C ASP A 578 -25.81 -39.30 -4.89
N ASP A 579 -25.96 -38.01 -4.60
CA ASP A 579 -26.68 -37.03 -5.43
C ASP A 579 -25.77 -35.91 -6.01
N ASP A 580 -24.44 -35.95 -5.85
CA ASP A 580 -23.56 -34.88 -6.31
C ASP A 580 -22.68 -35.33 -7.48
N VAL A 581 -22.73 -34.67 -8.60
CA VAL A 581 -22.09 -35.04 -9.86
C VAL A 581 -21.14 -33.96 -10.35
N VAL A 582 -20.03 -34.36 -10.98
CA VAL A 582 -19.12 -33.42 -11.65
C VAL A 582 -19.84 -32.79 -12.86
N THR A 583 -20.03 -31.48 -12.80
CA THR A 583 -20.70 -30.70 -13.89
C THR A 583 -19.72 -30.03 -14.80
N THR A 584 -18.54 -29.66 -14.30
CA THR A 584 -17.54 -28.94 -15.09
C THR A 584 -16.14 -29.49 -14.78
N LEU A 585 -15.40 -29.79 -15.84
CA LEU A 585 -14.01 -30.23 -15.74
C LEU A 585 -13.23 -29.61 -16.90
N PHE A 586 -12.14 -28.92 -16.58
CA PHE A 586 -11.23 -28.35 -17.58
C PHE A 586 -9.81 -28.30 -17.01
N VAL A 587 -8.85 -28.11 -17.90
CA VAL A 587 -7.45 -27.89 -17.54
C VAL A 587 -7.16 -26.40 -17.61
N ALA A 588 -6.47 -25.89 -16.61
CA ALA A 588 -5.98 -24.52 -16.57
C ALA A 588 -4.65 -24.47 -15.84
N ASN A 589 -3.72 -23.62 -16.30
CA ASN A 589 -2.47 -23.38 -15.61
C ASN A 589 -2.72 -22.71 -14.23
N THR A 590 -1.88 -22.97 -13.26
CA THR A 590 -1.97 -22.34 -11.93
C THR A 590 -2.14 -20.83 -11.98
N HIS A 591 -1.56 -20.15 -12.98
CA HIS A 591 -1.58 -18.70 -13.14
C HIS A 591 -2.77 -18.17 -13.95
N THR A 592 -3.54 -19.06 -14.59
CA THR A 592 -4.70 -18.67 -15.39
C THR A 592 -5.78 -18.03 -14.53
N PRO A 593 -6.24 -16.79 -14.85
CA PRO A 593 -7.39 -16.19 -14.20
C PRO A 593 -8.68 -16.91 -14.60
N LEU A 594 -9.51 -17.17 -13.61
CA LEU A 594 -10.83 -17.77 -13.75
C LEU A 594 -11.89 -16.72 -13.47
N LEU A 595 -12.83 -16.53 -14.39
CA LEU A 595 -14.01 -15.68 -14.20
C LEU A 595 -15.22 -16.56 -13.88
N PHE A 596 -15.83 -16.32 -12.74
CA PHE A 596 -17.02 -17.01 -12.26
C PHE A 596 -18.21 -16.09 -12.41
N PHE A 597 -19.11 -16.39 -13.34
CA PHE A 597 -20.34 -15.65 -13.53
C PHE A 597 -21.47 -16.38 -12.83
N THR A 598 -22.19 -15.67 -11.97
CA THR A 598 -23.29 -16.22 -11.19
C THR A 598 -24.64 -15.96 -11.84
N THR A 599 -25.63 -16.77 -11.52
CA THR A 599 -26.98 -16.69 -12.10
C THR A 599 -27.71 -15.37 -11.79
N ASP A 600 -27.26 -14.63 -10.78
CA ASP A 600 -27.73 -13.27 -10.44
C ASP A 600 -26.97 -12.14 -11.17
N GLY A 601 -26.03 -12.48 -12.07
CA GLY A 601 -25.32 -11.54 -12.92
C GLY A 601 -24.10 -10.87 -12.28
N ILE A 602 -23.54 -11.46 -11.23
CA ILE A 602 -22.29 -11.02 -10.60
C ILE A 602 -21.11 -11.84 -11.14
N VAL A 603 -19.96 -11.22 -11.29
CA VAL A 603 -18.72 -11.88 -11.65
C VAL A 603 -17.72 -11.83 -10.51
N TYR A 604 -17.07 -12.95 -10.27
CA TYR A 604 -15.90 -13.07 -9.36
C TYR A 604 -14.69 -13.49 -10.19
N LYS A 605 -13.51 -13.01 -9.79
CA LYS A 605 -12.24 -13.36 -10.43
C LYS A 605 -11.31 -13.98 -9.42
N LEU A 606 -10.78 -15.16 -9.73
CA LEU A 606 -9.75 -15.83 -8.96
C LEU A 606 -8.71 -16.41 -9.90
N LYS A 607 -7.46 -16.48 -9.48
CA LYS A 607 -6.42 -17.27 -10.14
C LYS A 607 -6.59 -18.74 -9.79
N THR A 608 -6.27 -19.64 -10.71
CA THR A 608 -6.43 -21.10 -10.52
C THR A 608 -5.73 -21.60 -9.28
N TRP A 609 -4.53 -21.06 -8.95
CA TRP A 609 -3.79 -21.45 -7.75
C TRP A 609 -4.50 -21.14 -6.42
N ARG A 610 -5.45 -20.21 -6.41
CA ARG A 610 -6.27 -19.88 -5.22
C ARG A 610 -7.37 -20.90 -4.94
N LEU A 611 -7.66 -21.79 -5.91
CA LEU A 611 -8.59 -22.87 -5.66
C LEU A 611 -7.98 -23.90 -4.71
N PRO A 612 -8.79 -24.57 -3.89
CA PRO A 612 -8.29 -25.59 -2.99
C PRO A 612 -7.64 -26.74 -3.77
N GLN A 613 -6.38 -27.01 -3.47
CA GLN A 613 -5.70 -28.20 -4.01
C GLN A 613 -6.14 -29.44 -3.23
N ALA A 614 -6.52 -30.46 -3.94
CA ALA A 614 -6.95 -31.71 -3.36
C ALA A 614 -6.63 -32.87 -4.30
N GLY A 615 -6.32 -34.03 -3.73
CA GLY A 615 -6.07 -35.23 -4.49
C GLY A 615 -7.29 -35.66 -5.30
N ARG A 616 -7.07 -36.52 -6.30
CA ARG A 616 -8.06 -36.94 -7.28
C ARG A 616 -9.40 -37.40 -6.69
N THR A 617 -9.38 -38.19 -5.61
CA THR A 617 -10.60 -38.74 -4.97
C THR A 617 -11.25 -37.83 -3.91
N ALA A 618 -10.60 -36.75 -3.52
CA ALA A 618 -11.09 -35.84 -2.50
C ALA A 618 -12.27 -34.98 -2.99
N LYS A 619 -13.19 -34.60 -2.09
CA LYS A 619 -14.42 -33.86 -2.40
C LYS A 619 -14.20 -32.39 -2.75
N GLY A 620 -13.07 -31.75 -2.37
CA GLY A 620 -12.84 -30.33 -2.54
C GLY A 620 -13.55 -29.48 -1.45
N LYS A 621 -13.73 -28.19 -1.71
CA LYS A 621 -14.41 -27.23 -0.82
C LYS A 621 -15.65 -26.66 -1.48
N ALA A 622 -16.68 -26.36 -0.67
CA ALA A 622 -17.86 -25.68 -1.18
C ALA A 622 -17.51 -24.27 -1.66
N MET A 623 -18.01 -23.86 -2.82
CA MET A 623 -17.75 -22.59 -3.48
C MET A 623 -18.13 -21.39 -2.61
N VAL A 624 -19.19 -21.49 -1.81
CA VAL A 624 -19.60 -20.45 -0.85
C VAL A 624 -18.56 -20.15 0.23
N ASN A 625 -17.60 -21.05 0.46
CA ASN A 625 -16.47 -20.83 1.36
C ASN A 625 -15.26 -20.14 0.67
N ILE A 626 -15.31 -20.01 -0.65
CA ILE A 626 -14.24 -19.45 -1.46
C ILE A 626 -14.68 -18.11 -2.03
N LEU A 627 -15.91 -18.06 -2.53
CA LEU A 627 -16.54 -16.87 -3.10
C LEU A 627 -17.73 -16.44 -2.23
N PRO A 628 -17.93 -15.14 -1.99
CA PRO A 628 -19.06 -14.63 -1.20
C PRO A 628 -20.36 -14.66 -2.02
N ILE A 629 -20.82 -15.87 -2.38
CA ILE A 629 -22.03 -16.11 -3.17
C ILE A 629 -23.22 -16.19 -2.23
N GLU A 630 -24.33 -15.53 -2.57
CA GLU A 630 -25.56 -15.57 -1.79
C GLU A 630 -26.25 -16.93 -1.85
N ALA A 631 -27.05 -17.25 -0.82
CA ALA A 631 -27.78 -18.50 -0.76
C ALA A 631 -28.81 -18.59 -1.90
N GLY A 632 -28.81 -19.71 -2.65
CA GLY A 632 -29.70 -19.93 -3.81
C GLY A 632 -29.14 -19.47 -5.14
N VAL A 633 -27.98 -18.80 -5.16
CA VAL A 633 -27.27 -18.39 -6.38
C VAL A 633 -26.30 -19.51 -6.79
N SER A 634 -26.24 -19.84 -8.07
CA SER A 634 -25.34 -20.83 -8.64
C SER A 634 -24.42 -20.20 -9.70
N ILE A 635 -23.40 -20.93 -10.13
CA ILE A 635 -22.52 -20.50 -11.22
C ILE A 635 -23.23 -20.76 -12.54
N ALA A 636 -23.41 -19.71 -13.32
CA ALA A 636 -23.97 -19.78 -14.68
C ALA A 636 -22.88 -20.11 -15.71
N ALA A 637 -21.70 -19.52 -15.56
CA ALA A 637 -20.55 -19.80 -16.42
C ALA A 637 -19.25 -19.68 -15.62
N LEU A 638 -18.31 -20.56 -15.92
CA LEU A 638 -16.94 -20.48 -15.46
C LEU A 638 -16.01 -20.49 -16.68
N MET A 639 -15.13 -19.51 -16.71
CA MET A 639 -14.31 -19.26 -17.86
C MET A 639 -12.83 -19.13 -17.46
N PRO A 640 -11.96 -20.06 -17.85
CA PRO A 640 -10.53 -19.83 -17.84
C PRO A 640 -10.17 -18.85 -18.95
N VAL A 641 -9.33 -17.86 -18.66
CA VAL A 641 -8.85 -16.89 -19.64
C VAL A 641 -7.33 -17.04 -19.78
N ASP A 642 -6.90 -17.81 -20.76
CA ASP A 642 -5.48 -18.13 -20.98
C ASP A 642 -4.70 -16.99 -21.66
N VAL A 643 -5.37 -15.91 -22.03
CA VAL A 643 -4.76 -14.71 -22.63
C VAL A 643 -4.30 -13.76 -21.51
N PRO A 644 -3.09 -13.18 -21.60
CA PRO A 644 -2.60 -12.20 -20.62
C PRO A 644 -3.59 -11.03 -20.44
N GLU A 645 -3.76 -10.57 -19.20
CA GLU A 645 -4.72 -9.50 -18.87
C GLU A 645 -4.47 -8.18 -19.64
N LEU A 646 -3.25 -7.93 -20.07
CA LEU A 646 -2.89 -6.78 -20.90
C LEU A 646 -3.49 -6.83 -22.31
N GLU A 647 -3.90 -8.01 -22.76
CA GLU A 647 -4.48 -8.22 -24.08
C GLU A 647 -6.01 -8.32 -24.04
N TRP A 648 -6.64 -8.23 -22.86
CA TRP A 648 -8.11 -8.32 -22.71
C TRP A 648 -8.87 -7.17 -23.39
N ASP A 649 -8.22 -6.07 -23.70
CA ASP A 649 -8.80 -4.97 -24.48
C ASP A 649 -9.15 -5.38 -25.93
N ASN A 650 -8.56 -6.47 -26.42
CA ASN A 650 -8.79 -7.00 -27.76
C ASN A 650 -9.86 -8.11 -27.78
N LEU A 651 -10.41 -8.47 -26.65
CA LEU A 651 -11.39 -9.54 -26.49
C LEU A 651 -12.71 -9.00 -26.00
N GLN A 652 -13.78 -9.62 -26.48
CA GLN A 652 -15.14 -9.28 -26.09
C GLN A 652 -15.80 -10.47 -25.40
N ILE A 653 -16.73 -10.18 -24.54
CA ILE A 653 -17.50 -11.18 -23.81
C ILE A 653 -19.00 -10.92 -24.03
N ILE A 654 -19.73 -12.00 -24.34
CA ILE A 654 -21.16 -11.97 -24.51
C ILE A 654 -21.87 -12.71 -23.37
N PHE A 655 -22.99 -12.17 -22.96
CA PHE A 655 -23.91 -12.71 -21.96
C PHE A 655 -25.25 -13.02 -22.56
N ALA A 656 -25.92 -14.08 -22.10
CA ALA A 656 -27.30 -14.39 -22.43
C ALA A 656 -28.12 -14.66 -21.18
N THR A 657 -29.36 -14.18 -21.17
CA THR A 657 -30.29 -14.31 -20.05
C THR A 657 -31.40 -15.30 -20.37
N SER A 658 -32.06 -15.82 -19.35
CA SER A 658 -33.14 -16.80 -19.47
C SER A 658 -34.38 -16.27 -20.22
N ASP A 659 -34.58 -14.94 -20.25
CA ASP A 659 -35.66 -14.26 -20.97
C ASP A 659 -35.32 -13.89 -22.42
N GLY A 660 -34.11 -14.26 -22.89
CA GLY A 660 -33.64 -14.11 -24.24
C GLY A 660 -32.96 -12.81 -24.60
N ASP A 661 -32.58 -12.00 -23.62
CA ASP A 661 -31.76 -10.84 -23.83
C ASP A 661 -30.27 -11.22 -23.90
N VAL A 662 -29.52 -10.47 -24.70
CA VAL A 662 -28.08 -10.64 -24.88
C VAL A 662 -27.35 -9.32 -24.70
N ARG A 663 -26.09 -9.40 -24.28
CA ARG A 663 -25.27 -8.23 -24.06
C ARG A 663 -23.80 -8.55 -24.33
N GLN A 664 -23.07 -7.58 -24.88
CA GLN A 664 -21.65 -7.70 -25.21
C GLN A 664 -20.88 -6.57 -24.52
N ASN A 665 -19.75 -6.90 -23.91
CA ASN A 665 -18.84 -5.97 -23.28
C ASN A 665 -17.40 -6.28 -23.70
N ASP A 666 -16.49 -5.32 -23.49
CA ASP A 666 -15.07 -5.58 -23.56
C ASP A 666 -14.64 -6.46 -22.36
N LEU A 667 -13.79 -7.46 -22.60
CA LEU A 667 -13.33 -8.35 -21.53
C LEU A 667 -12.49 -7.60 -20.50
N SER A 668 -11.82 -6.51 -20.90
CA SER A 668 -11.07 -5.62 -20.02
C SER A 668 -11.91 -4.94 -18.93
N ASP A 669 -13.22 -4.86 -19.11
CA ASP A 669 -14.15 -4.45 -18.05
C ASP A 669 -14.03 -5.33 -16.78
N PHE A 670 -13.47 -6.53 -16.89
CA PHE A 670 -13.35 -7.54 -15.85
C PHE A 670 -11.90 -7.78 -15.36
N THR A 671 -10.95 -6.93 -15.73
CA THR A 671 -9.57 -6.97 -15.20
C THR A 671 -9.56 -6.66 -13.70
N ASN A 672 -10.31 -5.64 -13.28
CA ASN A 672 -10.41 -5.22 -11.88
C ASN A 672 -11.75 -5.68 -11.27
N VAL A 673 -11.75 -6.89 -10.72
CA VAL A 673 -12.87 -7.44 -9.96
C VAL A 673 -12.49 -7.50 -8.48
N GLN A 674 -13.24 -6.79 -7.64
CA GLN A 674 -13.05 -6.79 -6.19
C GLN A 674 -13.46 -8.14 -5.58
N ARG A 675 -12.99 -8.42 -4.35
CA ARG A 675 -13.28 -9.69 -3.66
C ARG A 675 -14.78 -9.94 -3.43
N ASN A 676 -15.58 -8.89 -3.28
CA ASN A 676 -17.05 -8.96 -3.13
C ASN A 676 -17.79 -9.09 -4.46
N GLY A 677 -17.07 -9.29 -5.57
CA GLY A 677 -17.64 -9.41 -6.91
C GLY A 677 -17.88 -8.06 -7.57
N LYS A 678 -18.28 -8.13 -8.84
CA LYS A 678 -18.58 -6.99 -9.71
C LYS A 678 -19.82 -7.32 -10.53
N ILE A 679 -20.73 -6.38 -10.67
CA ILE A 679 -21.91 -6.59 -11.54
C ILE A 679 -21.43 -6.75 -12.99
N ALA A 680 -21.67 -7.91 -13.58
CA ALA A 680 -21.42 -8.19 -14.98
C ALA A 680 -22.59 -7.71 -15.84
N MET A 681 -23.82 -8.03 -15.40
CA MET A 681 -25.04 -7.64 -16.07
C MET A 681 -26.15 -7.39 -15.04
N LYS A 682 -26.94 -6.33 -15.20
CA LYS A 682 -28.12 -6.11 -14.37
C LYS A 682 -29.27 -6.95 -14.88
N LEU A 683 -29.82 -7.80 -14.03
CA LEU A 683 -30.93 -8.70 -14.37
C LEU A 683 -32.24 -8.17 -13.81
N PRO A 684 -33.37 -8.29 -14.55
CA PRO A 684 -34.71 -8.10 -14.00
C PRO A 684 -35.06 -9.17 -12.97
N GLU A 685 -36.09 -8.93 -12.16
CA GLU A 685 -36.58 -9.90 -11.18
C GLU A 685 -37.08 -11.19 -11.85
N GLY A 686 -36.64 -12.35 -11.37
CA GLY A 686 -36.98 -13.65 -11.94
C GLY A 686 -36.17 -14.06 -13.17
N VAL A 687 -35.31 -13.21 -13.71
CA VAL A 687 -34.43 -13.51 -14.83
C VAL A 687 -33.07 -13.94 -14.33
N THR A 688 -32.51 -14.99 -14.93
CA THR A 688 -31.18 -15.50 -14.57
C THR A 688 -30.21 -15.39 -15.75
N LEU A 689 -28.92 -15.24 -15.44
CA LEU A 689 -27.86 -15.39 -16.42
C LEU A 689 -27.76 -16.88 -16.82
N VAL A 690 -27.78 -17.15 -18.12
CA VAL A 690 -27.70 -18.52 -18.66
C VAL A 690 -26.24 -18.88 -18.95
N ASN A 691 -25.51 -18.01 -19.63
CA ASN A 691 -24.13 -18.26 -20.00
C ASN A 691 -23.37 -16.96 -20.27
N ALA A 692 -22.06 -17.04 -20.21
CA ALA A 692 -21.12 -16.02 -20.63
C ALA A 692 -20.01 -16.69 -21.47
N ALA A 693 -19.62 -16.08 -22.57
CA ALA A 693 -18.59 -16.62 -23.45
C ALA A 693 -17.75 -15.52 -24.08
N ILE A 694 -16.46 -15.77 -24.30
CA ILE A 694 -15.60 -14.90 -25.09
C ILE A 694 -16.02 -15.03 -26.56
N CYS A 695 -16.10 -13.92 -27.28
CA CYS A 695 -16.39 -13.86 -28.67
C CYS A 695 -15.53 -12.84 -29.43
N ALA A 696 -15.41 -13.02 -30.72
CA ALA A 696 -14.79 -12.07 -31.65
C ALA A 696 -15.82 -11.50 -32.61
N ASP A 697 -15.49 -10.41 -33.29
CA ASP A 697 -16.37 -9.79 -34.30
C ASP A 697 -16.71 -10.72 -35.49
N GLN A 698 -15.93 -11.79 -35.66
CA GLN A 698 -16.13 -12.78 -36.74
C GLN A 698 -16.92 -14.00 -36.27
N ASP A 699 -17.53 -13.96 -35.11
CA ASP A 699 -18.31 -15.07 -34.59
C ASP A 699 -19.83 -14.84 -34.72
N ASP A 700 -20.58 -15.92 -34.59
CA ASP A 700 -22.02 -15.89 -34.45
C ASP A 700 -22.44 -16.36 -33.07
N VAL A 701 -23.52 -15.82 -32.58
CA VAL A 701 -24.19 -16.26 -31.37
C VAL A 701 -25.38 -17.14 -31.72
N MET A 702 -25.43 -18.29 -31.05
CA MET A 702 -26.58 -19.18 -31.13
C MET A 702 -27.25 -19.30 -29.77
N LEU A 703 -28.54 -18.93 -29.72
CA LEU A 703 -29.42 -19.11 -28.56
C LEU A 703 -30.37 -20.26 -28.81
N VAL A 704 -30.55 -21.12 -27.79
CA VAL A 704 -31.50 -22.26 -27.90
C VAL A 704 -32.43 -22.23 -26.69
N THR A 705 -33.73 -22.46 -26.91
CA THR A 705 -34.76 -22.41 -25.90
C THR A 705 -35.23 -23.80 -25.47
N ALA A 706 -35.81 -23.89 -24.27
CA ALA A 706 -36.35 -25.12 -23.70
C ALA A 706 -37.41 -25.75 -24.59
N LEU A 707 -38.26 -24.95 -25.24
CA LEU A 707 -39.27 -25.41 -26.17
C LEU A 707 -38.76 -25.72 -27.59
N GLY A 708 -37.44 -25.70 -27.80
CA GLY A 708 -36.77 -26.22 -28.99
C GLY A 708 -36.70 -25.22 -30.14
N ARG A 709 -36.66 -23.93 -29.86
CA ARG A 709 -36.33 -22.90 -30.83
C ARG A 709 -34.85 -22.56 -30.77
N ALA A 710 -34.24 -22.23 -31.88
CA ALA A 710 -32.86 -21.75 -31.97
C ALA A 710 -32.79 -20.53 -32.89
N ILE A 711 -32.00 -19.53 -32.53
CA ILE A 711 -31.66 -18.38 -33.34
C ILE A 711 -30.15 -18.22 -33.42
N ARG A 712 -29.66 -17.93 -34.64
CA ARG A 712 -28.24 -17.64 -34.90
C ARG A 712 -28.14 -16.25 -35.55
N PHE A 713 -27.28 -15.41 -35.00
CA PHE A 713 -27.02 -14.05 -35.51
C PHE A 713 -25.56 -13.67 -35.24
N ALA A 714 -25.04 -12.73 -36.07
CA ALA A 714 -23.67 -12.29 -35.95
C ALA A 714 -23.44 -11.48 -34.65
N THR A 715 -22.28 -11.65 -34.02
CA THR A 715 -21.88 -10.86 -32.82
C THR A 715 -21.94 -9.37 -33.08
N THR A 716 -21.61 -8.92 -34.31
CA THR A 716 -21.64 -7.53 -34.73
C THR A 716 -23.03 -6.87 -34.72
N GLU A 717 -24.12 -7.64 -34.66
CA GLU A 717 -25.47 -7.11 -34.44
C GLU A 717 -25.71 -6.63 -33.02
N ILE A 718 -24.82 -6.98 -32.06
CA ILE A 718 -24.88 -6.54 -30.68
C ILE A 718 -23.84 -5.45 -30.50
N ARG A 719 -24.27 -4.25 -30.13
CA ARG A 719 -23.31 -3.20 -29.76
C ARG A 719 -22.53 -3.57 -28.52
N VAL A 720 -21.27 -3.21 -28.47
CA VAL A 720 -20.45 -3.30 -27.24
C VAL A 720 -20.91 -2.23 -26.24
N PHE A 721 -21.31 -2.67 -25.06
CA PHE A 721 -21.80 -1.79 -23.99
C PHE A 721 -20.63 -1.31 -23.13
N LYS A 722 -20.46 -0.01 -22.99
CA LYS A 722 -19.46 0.59 -22.10
C LYS A 722 -19.86 0.61 -20.61
N SER A 723 -21.15 0.43 -20.32
CA SER A 723 -21.71 0.47 -18.97
C SER A 723 -22.34 -0.88 -18.61
N ARG A 724 -22.05 -1.40 -17.45
CA ARG A 724 -22.53 -2.70 -16.95
C ARG A 724 -23.95 -2.64 -16.36
N GLY A 725 -24.55 -1.48 -16.27
CA GLY A 725 -25.85 -1.25 -15.61
C GLY A 725 -27.08 -1.46 -16.50
N SER A 726 -26.96 -1.91 -17.77
CA SER A 726 -28.10 -2.17 -18.66
C SER A 726 -28.45 -3.65 -18.75
N THR A 727 -29.68 -3.96 -19.12
CA THR A 727 -30.21 -5.33 -19.29
C THR A 727 -29.84 -5.96 -20.63
N GLY A 728 -29.24 -5.22 -21.56
CA GLY A 728 -28.87 -5.73 -22.88
C GLY A 728 -29.89 -5.41 -23.96
N VAL A 729 -29.93 -6.23 -25.01
CA VAL A 729 -30.82 -6.14 -26.16
C VAL A 729 -31.45 -7.51 -26.44
N ARG A 730 -32.65 -7.51 -27.03
CA ARG A 730 -33.34 -8.74 -27.36
C ARG A 730 -32.55 -9.59 -28.35
N GLY A 731 -32.15 -10.81 -27.94
CA GLY A 731 -31.52 -11.81 -28.79
C GLY A 731 -32.55 -12.72 -29.49
N ILE A 732 -33.49 -13.27 -28.73
CA ILE A 732 -34.59 -14.13 -29.21
C ILE A 732 -35.93 -13.70 -28.63
N ARG A 733 -37.00 -13.81 -29.37
CA ARG A 733 -38.36 -13.67 -28.86
C ARG A 733 -38.88 -15.03 -28.40
N LEU A 734 -39.25 -15.14 -27.15
CA LEU A 734 -39.73 -16.36 -26.54
C LEU A 734 -41.27 -16.48 -26.67
N ALA A 735 -41.74 -17.73 -26.76
CA ALA A 735 -43.15 -18.06 -26.58
C ALA A 735 -43.51 -18.04 -25.10
N ASP A 736 -44.82 -18.03 -24.78
CA ASP A 736 -45.30 -18.07 -23.40
C ASP A 736 -44.76 -19.33 -22.66
N GLY A 737 -44.13 -19.15 -21.56
CA GLY A 737 -43.56 -20.25 -20.76
C GLY A 737 -42.22 -20.81 -21.26
N ASP A 738 -41.65 -20.28 -22.34
CA ASP A 738 -40.35 -20.66 -22.87
C ASP A 738 -39.23 -19.89 -22.19
N LYS A 739 -38.04 -20.46 -22.19
CA LYS A 739 -36.83 -19.82 -21.66
C LYS A 739 -35.60 -20.24 -22.46
N VAL A 740 -34.60 -19.38 -22.54
CA VAL A 740 -33.31 -19.76 -23.10
C VAL A 740 -32.63 -20.71 -22.12
N VAL A 741 -32.09 -21.83 -22.61
CA VAL A 741 -31.39 -22.84 -21.86
C VAL A 741 -29.91 -22.90 -22.22
N SER A 742 -29.52 -22.39 -23.38
CA SER A 742 -28.15 -22.48 -23.86
C SER A 742 -27.79 -21.31 -24.76
N MET A 743 -26.56 -20.89 -24.68
CA MET A 743 -25.90 -19.96 -25.60
C MET A 743 -24.56 -20.56 -26.03
N SER A 744 -24.25 -20.49 -27.30
CA SER A 744 -22.99 -20.91 -27.89
C SER A 744 -22.44 -19.83 -28.82
N VAL A 745 -21.13 -19.68 -28.81
CA VAL A 745 -20.39 -18.88 -29.79
C VAL A 745 -19.85 -19.84 -30.83
N ILE A 746 -20.22 -19.62 -32.09
CA ILE A 746 -19.88 -20.48 -33.22
C ILE A 746 -19.23 -19.65 -34.33
N ARG A 747 -18.41 -20.31 -35.16
CA ARG A 747 -17.71 -19.65 -36.27
C ARG A 747 -18.68 -19.07 -37.30
N HIS A 748 -18.49 -17.83 -37.65
CA HIS A 748 -19.21 -17.23 -38.76
C HIS A 748 -18.69 -17.79 -40.09
N PHE A 749 -19.60 -18.13 -40.98
CA PHE A 749 -19.27 -18.49 -42.35
C PHE A 749 -20.39 -18.02 -43.30
N GLU A 750 -20.01 -17.21 -44.28
CA GLU A 750 -20.95 -16.77 -45.32
C GLU A 750 -21.16 -17.87 -46.36
N ALA A 751 -22.38 -18.35 -46.43
CA ALA A 751 -22.84 -19.26 -47.46
C ALA A 751 -24.28 -18.92 -47.86
N ASP A 752 -24.57 -18.94 -49.11
CA ASP A 752 -25.95 -18.74 -49.59
C ASP A 752 -26.83 -19.95 -49.22
N PRO A 753 -28.17 -19.82 -49.27
CA PRO A 753 -29.08 -20.92 -48.92
C PRO A 753 -28.88 -22.17 -49.78
N ALA A 754 -28.53 -22.02 -51.09
CA ALA A 754 -28.31 -23.14 -51.98
C ALA A 754 -27.01 -23.87 -51.72
N GLU A 755 -25.94 -23.14 -51.39
CA GLU A 755 -24.65 -23.71 -50.91
C GLU A 755 -24.82 -24.51 -49.62
N ARG A 756 -25.57 -23.94 -48.66
CA ARG A 756 -25.82 -24.62 -47.37
C ARG A 756 -26.58 -25.94 -47.57
N GLU A 757 -27.65 -25.93 -48.39
CA GLU A 757 -28.45 -27.13 -48.65
C GLU A 757 -27.62 -28.18 -49.40
N ALA A 758 -26.81 -27.76 -50.36
CA ALA A 758 -25.91 -28.67 -51.08
C ALA A 758 -24.85 -29.29 -50.12
N TYR A 759 -24.26 -28.48 -49.23
CA TYR A 759 -23.32 -28.96 -48.22
C TYR A 759 -23.97 -29.97 -47.28
N LEU A 760 -25.11 -29.65 -46.69
CA LEU A 760 -25.83 -30.51 -45.76
C LEU A 760 -26.28 -31.82 -46.40
N LYS A 761 -26.74 -31.81 -47.66
CA LYS A 761 -27.09 -33.01 -48.42
C LYS A 761 -25.87 -33.93 -48.59
N GLN A 762 -24.73 -33.37 -48.99
CA GLN A 762 -23.47 -34.13 -49.14
C GLN A 762 -22.96 -34.65 -47.80
N ARG A 763 -23.02 -33.85 -46.77
CA ARG A 763 -22.60 -34.18 -45.39
C ARG A 763 -23.42 -35.33 -44.81
N ARG A 764 -24.76 -35.34 -45.02
CA ARG A 764 -25.67 -36.44 -44.61
C ARG A 764 -25.37 -37.71 -45.34
N LEU A 765 -25.15 -37.64 -46.65
CA LEU A 765 -24.75 -38.81 -47.46
C LEU A 765 -23.46 -39.46 -46.97
N MET A 766 -22.45 -38.64 -46.62
CA MET A 766 -21.20 -39.14 -46.06
C MET A 766 -21.37 -39.73 -44.66
N ALA A 767 -22.33 -39.23 -43.87
CA ALA A 767 -22.66 -39.75 -42.54
C ALA A 767 -23.59 -41.01 -42.61
N GLY A 768 -23.97 -41.46 -43.80
CA GLY A 768 -24.83 -42.65 -44.00
C GLY A 768 -26.29 -42.40 -43.58
N VAL A 769 -26.73 -41.17 -43.49
CA VAL A 769 -28.07 -40.78 -43.04
C VAL A 769 -28.96 -40.57 -44.29
N VAL A 770 -29.92 -41.49 -44.51
CA VAL A 770 -30.92 -41.39 -45.52
C VAL A 770 -32.19 -40.82 -44.88
N GLU A 771 -32.28 -39.46 -44.76
CA GLU A 771 -33.50 -38.77 -44.37
C GLU A 771 -34.00 -38.03 -45.59
N GLU A 772 -35.32 -38.19 -45.92
CA GLU A 772 -36.01 -37.32 -46.89
C GLU A 772 -36.02 -35.91 -46.31
N ALA A 773 -35.66 -34.93 -47.15
CA ALA A 773 -35.71 -33.51 -46.75
C ALA A 773 -37.17 -33.14 -46.45
N GLU A 774 -37.55 -32.99 -45.21
CA GLU A 774 -38.78 -32.35 -44.83
C GLU A 774 -38.65 -30.87 -45.17
N ALA A 775 -39.59 -30.35 -45.95
CA ALA A 775 -39.69 -28.94 -46.31
C ALA A 775 -39.82 -28.12 -44.98
N ASP A 776 -38.92 -27.18 -44.75
CA ASP A 776 -39.02 -26.25 -43.63
C ASP A 776 -40.36 -25.48 -43.70
N GLU A 777 -41.04 -25.34 -42.53
CA GLU A 777 -42.28 -24.53 -42.43
C GLU A 777 -42.07 -23.04 -42.80
N ASP A 778 -40.83 -22.61 -42.95
CA ASP A 778 -40.41 -21.22 -43.24
C ASP A 778 -40.07 -20.91 -44.71
N GLY A 779 -40.43 -21.75 -45.67
CA GLY A 779 -40.54 -21.33 -47.03
C GLY A 779 -39.58 -21.93 -48.02
N GLU A 780 -39.50 -21.55 -49.13
CA GLU A 780 -38.81 -21.72 -50.41
C GLU A 780 -37.88 -22.96 -50.42
N ALA A 781 -38.39 -23.99 -51.13
CA ALA A 781 -37.58 -25.11 -51.60
C ALA A 781 -36.48 -24.54 -52.52
N VAL A 782 -35.30 -24.38 -52.01
CA VAL A 782 -34.15 -23.98 -52.80
C VAL A 782 -33.58 -25.24 -53.47
N GLU A 783 -33.48 -25.27 -54.77
CA GLU A 783 -32.79 -26.35 -55.47
C GLU A 783 -31.30 -26.36 -55.05
N ALA A 784 -30.83 -27.49 -54.50
CA ALA A 784 -29.46 -27.65 -54.11
C ALA A 784 -28.51 -27.51 -55.31
N GLY A 785 -27.66 -26.50 -55.28
CA GLY A 785 -26.61 -26.33 -56.28
C GLY A 785 -25.52 -27.44 -56.19
N GLN A 786 -24.65 -27.54 -57.19
CA GLN A 786 -23.44 -28.36 -57.07
C GLN A 786 -22.33 -27.53 -56.38
N LEU A 787 -21.82 -28.01 -55.26
CA LEU A 787 -20.68 -27.43 -54.60
C LEU A 787 -19.35 -27.92 -55.21
N SER A 788 -18.39 -26.98 -55.42
CA SER A 788 -17.05 -27.38 -55.79
C SER A 788 -16.35 -28.10 -54.59
N PRO A 789 -15.41 -29.03 -54.86
CA PRO A 789 -14.67 -29.70 -53.79
C PRO A 789 -13.95 -28.72 -52.87
N GLU A 790 -13.43 -27.59 -53.39
CA GLU A 790 -12.74 -26.56 -52.60
C GLU A 790 -13.73 -25.82 -51.67
N ARG A 791 -14.92 -25.48 -52.18
CA ARG A 791 -15.96 -24.81 -51.39
C ARG A 791 -16.51 -25.73 -50.30
N TYR A 792 -16.69 -27.02 -50.64
CA TYR A 792 -17.04 -28.04 -49.65
C TYR A 792 -16.00 -28.14 -48.54
N ALA A 793 -14.69 -28.18 -48.89
CA ALA A 793 -13.61 -28.21 -47.89
C ALA A 793 -13.60 -26.98 -47.01
N GLN A 794 -13.84 -25.76 -47.59
CA GLN A 794 -13.94 -24.52 -46.78
C GLN A 794 -15.10 -24.58 -45.79
N MET A 795 -16.29 -25.03 -46.25
CA MET A 795 -17.44 -25.20 -45.37
C MET A 795 -17.22 -26.25 -44.29
N SER A 796 -16.58 -27.37 -44.64
CA SER A 796 -16.25 -28.42 -43.70
C SER A 796 -15.27 -27.96 -42.65
N ALA A 797 -14.27 -27.16 -43.02
CA ALA A 797 -13.31 -26.57 -42.06
C ALA A 797 -13.95 -25.54 -41.11
N ALA A 798 -15.03 -24.86 -41.58
CA ALA A 798 -15.79 -23.90 -40.79
C ALA A 798 -16.97 -24.53 -40.04
N GLU A 799 -17.24 -25.82 -40.22
CA GLU A 799 -18.35 -26.50 -39.53
C GLU A 799 -18.07 -26.63 -38.04
N ASP A 800 -19.02 -26.20 -37.21
CA ASP A 800 -19.12 -26.54 -35.82
C ASP A 800 -20.24 -27.57 -35.62
N LEU A 801 -20.00 -28.57 -34.80
CA LEU A 801 -21.03 -29.57 -34.47
C LEU A 801 -21.80 -29.11 -33.23
N ILE A 802 -23.11 -29.12 -33.32
CA ILE A 802 -24.03 -28.73 -32.26
C ILE A 802 -24.69 -29.98 -31.69
N LEU A 803 -24.35 -30.26 -30.45
CA LEU A 803 -25.05 -31.27 -29.65
C LEU A 803 -26.35 -30.69 -29.11
N THR A 804 -27.43 -31.44 -29.20
CA THR A 804 -28.73 -31.07 -28.60
C THR A 804 -29.25 -32.23 -27.80
N ILE A 805 -29.60 -32.04 -26.51
CA ILE A 805 -30.09 -33.07 -25.58
C ILE A 805 -31.38 -32.62 -24.91
N THR A 806 -32.33 -33.58 -24.78
CA THR A 806 -33.60 -33.36 -24.07
C THR A 806 -33.58 -33.90 -22.65
N THR A 807 -34.54 -33.51 -21.81
CA THR A 807 -34.77 -34.03 -20.47
C THR A 807 -34.98 -35.55 -20.44
N SER A 808 -35.50 -36.16 -21.54
CA SER A 808 -35.65 -37.62 -21.63
C SER A 808 -34.38 -38.39 -22.00
N GLY A 809 -33.22 -37.70 -22.13
CA GLY A 809 -32.00 -38.33 -22.56
C GLY A 809 -31.90 -38.64 -24.05
N THR A 810 -32.72 -38.04 -24.84
CA THR A 810 -32.67 -38.10 -26.33
C THR A 810 -31.75 -37.02 -26.86
N GLY A 811 -30.85 -37.31 -27.78
CA GLY A 811 -29.90 -36.34 -28.28
C GLY A 811 -29.46 -36.59 -29.73
N LYS A 812 -28.86 -35.59 -30.31
CA LYS A 812 -28.28 -35.63 -31.68
C LYS A 812 -27.15 -34.64 -31.85
N LEU A 813 -26.37 -34.84 -32.89
CA LEU A 813 -25.44 -33.86 -33.45
C LEU A 813 -26.03 -33.25 -34.71
N SER A 814 -25.89 -31.96 -34.87
CA SER A 814 -26.30 -31.24 -36.11
C SER A 814 -25.18 -30.30 -36.56
N SER A 815 -25.11 -29.98 -37.83
CA SER A 815 -24.19 -28.99 -38.39
C SER A 815 -24.59 -27.58 -38.01
N SER A 816 -23.62 -26.71 -37.67
CA SER A 816 -23.85 -25.30 -37.50
C SER A 816 -24.39 -24.63 -38.76
N HIS A 817 -24.07 -25.17 -39.93
CA HIS A 817 -24.64 -24.69 -41.24
C HIS A 817 -26.13 -24.97 -41.42
N ASP A 818 -26.73 -25.86 -40.63
CA ASP A 818 -28.15 -26.14 -40.59
C ASP A 818 -28.97 -25.03 -39.89
N TYR A 819 -28.30 -24.11 -39.16
CA TYR A 819 -28.90 -22.96 -38.49
C TYR A 819 -28.58 -21.70 -39.30
N PRO A 820 -29.58 -21.14 -40.02
CA PRO A 820 -29.37 -19.95 -40.83
C PRO A 820 -29.03 -18.74 -39.96
N VAL A 821 -28.11 -17.91 -40.43
CA VAL A 821 -27.83 -16.61 -39.79
C VAL A 821 -29.03 -15.70 -40.09
N ARG A 822 -29.67 -15.16 -39.05
CA ARG A 822 -30.84 -14.27 -39.12
C ARG A 822 -30.62 -13.06 -38.22
N GLY A 823 -31.36 -11.98 -38.45
CA GLY A 823 -31.33 -10.83 -37.53
C GLY A 823 -31.81 -11.22 -36.12
N ARG A 824 -31.18 -10.66 -35.09
CA ARG A 824 -31.54 -10.87 -33.68
C ARG A 824 -32.98 -10.46 -33.36
N GLY A 825 -33.56 -11.02 -32.31
CA GLY A 825 -34.89 -10.65 -31.80
C GLY A 825 -36.05 -11.31 -32.55
N GLY A 826 -35.78 -12.25 -33.48
CA GLY A 826 -36.79 -13.12 -34.12
C GLY A 826 -37.20 -14.28 -33.19
N MET A 827 -38.18 -15.08 -33.67
CA MET A 827 -38.64 -16.30 -32.97
C MET A 827 -37.71 -17.51 -33.22
N GLY A 828 -36.70 -17.37 -34.04
CA GLY A 828 -35.78 -18.45 -34.40
C GLY A 828 -36.39 -19.56 -35.26
N VAL A 829 -35.63 -20.65 -35.45
CA VAL A 829 -36.00 -21.85 -36.18
C VAL A 829 -36.13 -23.04 -35.25
N LYS A 830 -36.78 -24.13 -35.65
CA LYS A 830 -36.84 -25.37 -34.87
C LYS A 830 -35.43 -25.96 -34.70
N ALA A 831 -35.05 -26.31 -33.48
CA ALA A 831 -33.80 -27.02 -33.15
C ALA A 831 -33.99 -28.54 -33.06
N MET A 832 -35.23 -29.00 -32.83
CA MET A 832 -35.61 -30.39 -32.78
C MET A 832 -37.13 -30.53 -32.99
N ASP A 833 -37.61 -31.57 -33.65
CA ASP A 833 -39.04 -31.83 -33.82
C ASP A 833 -39.72 -32.02 -32.45
N SER A 834 -40.79 -31.26 -32.24
CA SER A 834 -41.54 -31.28 -30.99
C SER A 834 -42.26 -32.62 -30.73
N ALA A 835 -42.66 -33.34 -31.79
CA ALA A 835 -43.32 -34.62 -31.66
C ALA A 835 -42.36 -35.78 -31.26
N MET A 836 -41.11 -35.67 -31.62
CA MET A 836 -40.07 -36.70 -31.36
C MET A 836 -39.10 -36.34 -30.22
N ARG A 837 -39.33 -35.25 -29.54
CA ARG A 837 -38.40 -34.66 -28.58
C ARG A 837 -38.35 -35.40 -27.23
N GLY A 838 -39.48 -35.97 -26.84
CA GLY A 838 -39.59 -36.67 -25.55
C GLY A 838 -39.47 -35.77 -24.31
N GLY A 839 -39.53 -34.44 -24.48
CA GLY A 839 -39.44 -33.47 -23.38
C GLY A 839 -38.73 -32.15 -23.80
N PRO A 840 -38.64 -31.16 -22.88
CA PRO A 840 -37.89 -29.92 -23.10
C PRO A 840 -36.41 -30.16 -23.38
N LEU A 841 -35.75 -29.23 -24.06
CA LEU A 841 -34.30 -29.24 -24.20
C LEU A 841 -33.62 -28.85 -22.89
N VAL A 842 -32.56 -29.57 -22.55
CA VAL A 842 -31.72 -29.29 -21.36
C VAL A 842 -30.47 -28.55 -21.81
N ALA A 843 -29.86 -28.93 -22.91
CA ALA A 843 -28.61 -28.37 -23.37
C ALA A 843 -28.50 -28.40 -24.90
N SER A 844 -27.85 -27.39 -25.44
CA SER A 844 -27.43 -27.35 -26.86
C SER A 844 -26.17 -26.50 -26.96
N PHE A 845 -25.05 -27.13 -27.28
CA PHE A 845 -23.77 -26.45 -27.34
C PHE A 845 -22.82 -27.10 -28.37
N LYS A 846 -21.79 -26.34 -28.72
CA LYS A 846 -20.74 -26.76 -29.64
C LYS A 846 -19.88 -27.87 -29.01
N VAL A 847 -19.60 -28.91 -29.79
CA VAL A 847 -18.75 -30.06 -29.44
C VAL A 847 -17.84 -30.43 -30.61
N ASP A 848 -16.72 -31.12 -30.28
CA ASP A 848 -15.86 -31.78 -31.25
C ASP A 848 -16.06 -33.30 -31.19
N LEU A 849 -15.80 -34.01 -32.28
CA LEU A 849 -15.97 -35.47 -32.32
C LEU A 849 -15.05 -36.24 -31.38
N SER A 850 -13.91 -35.63 -31.01
CA SER A 850 -13.00 -36.18 -30.02
C SER A 850 -13.48 -35.94 -28.58
N ASP A 851 -14.45 -35.08 -28.36
CA ASP A 851 -14.95 -34.76 -27.02
C ASP A 851 -15.76 -35.92 -26.45
N GLN A 852 -15.95 -35.82 -25.14
CA GLN A 852 -16.89 -36.66 -24.41
C GLN A 852 -17.90 -35.77 -23.72
N ILE A 853 -19.10 -36.26 -23.54
CA ILE A 853 -20.12 -35.55 -22.73
C ILE A 853 -20.44 -36.36 -21.48
N MET A 854 -20.73 -35.63 -20.43
CA MET A 854 -21.23 -36.19 -19.19
C MET A 854 -22.67 -35.73 -19.00
N LEU A 855 -23.59 -36.68 -18.89
CA LEU A 855 -24.98 -36.43 -18.58
C LEU A 855 -25.23 -36.79 -17.12
N ALA A 856 -25.95 -35.91 -16.40
CA ALA A 856 -26.40 -36.14 -15.04
C ALA A 856 -27.91 -36.17 -14.98
N THR A 857 -28.46 -37.10 -14.20
CA THR A 857 -29.91 -37.25 -14.02
C THR A 857 -30.41 -36.70 -12.69
N SER A 858 -31.71 -36.46 -12.56
CA SER A 858 -32.37 -36.03 -11.35
C SER A 858 -32.22 -37.01 -10.16
N THR A 859 -31.85 -38.25 -10.41
CA THR A 859 -31.63 -39.31 -9.39
C THR A 859 -30.15 -39.42 -9.00
N GLY A 860 -29.29 -38.54 -9.52
CA GLY A 860 -27.85 -38.52 -9.22
C GLY A 860 -27.02 -39.53 -10.03
N GLN A 861 -27.60 -40.18 -11.04
CA GLN A 861 -26.84 -41.01 -11.94
C GLN A 861 -26.08 -40.15 -12.95
N SER A 862 -24.88 -40.56 -13.31
CA SER A 862 -24.14 -39.91 -14.38
C SER A 862 -23.60 -40.93 -15.37
N ILE A 863 -23.62 -40.58 -16.65
CA ILE A 863 -23.05 -41.35 -17.72
C ILE A 863 -22.10 -40.50 -18.54
N ARG A 864 -21.01 -41.09 -18.95
CA ARG A 864 -20.05 -40.48 -19.87
C ARG A 864 -20.18 -41.14 -21.23
N VAL A 865 -20.40 -40.35 -22.26
CA VAL A 865 -20.63 -40.78 -23.62
C VAL A 865 -19.67 -40.07 -24.58
N PRO A 866 -18.91 -40.78 -25.42
CA PRO A 866 -18.12 -40.17 -26.48
C PRO A 866 -19.03 -39.50 -27.50
N VAL A 867 -18.65 -38.32 -27.99
CA VAL A 867 -19.45 -37.55 -28.93
C VAL A 867 -19.58 -38.28 -30.29
N ASP A 868 -18.55 -39.01 -30.71
CA ASP A 868 -18.55 -39.77 -31.96
C ASP A 868 -19.59 -40.92 -32.01
N GLN A 869 -20.14 -41.30 -30.85
CA GLN A 869 -21.22 -42.32 -30.74
C GLN A 869 -22.63 -41.71 -30.89
N ILE A 870 -22.74 -40.35 -30.93
CA ILE A 870 -24.01 -39.67 -31.07
C ILE A 870 -24.30 -39.49 -32.56
N SER A 871 -25.51 -39.86 -33.01
CA SER A 871 -25.86 -39.80 -34.40
C SER A 871 -25.97 -38.36 -34.93
N PHE A 872 -25.36 -38.13 -36.08
CA PHE A 872 -25.50 -36.89 -36.82
C PHE A 872 -26.86 -36.86 -37.51
N ARG A 873 -27.64 -35.77 -37.35
CA ARG A 873 -28.99 -35.62 -37.94
C ARG A 873 -29.25 -34.17 -38.30
N SER A 874 -30.30 -33.96 -39.11
CA SER A 874 -30.75 -32.63 -39.47
C SER A 874 -31.27 -31.86 -38.22
N ARG A 875 -31.25 -30.56 -38.30
CA ARG A 875 -31.73 -29.64 -37.25
C ARG A 875 -33.17 -29.93 -36.80
N SER A 876 -34.07 -30.19 -37.74
CA SER A 876 -35.48 -30.47 -37.49
C SER A 876 -35.75 -31.90 -37.03
N ALA A 877 -34.86 -32.85 -37.31
CA ALA A 877 -35.10 -34.28 -36.98
C ALA A 877 -35.12 -34.55 -35.49
N GLY A 878 -35.77 -35.65 -35.12
CA GLY A 878 -35.71 -36.22 -33.75
C GLY A 878 -34.31 -36.76 -33.41
N GLY A 879 -33.99 -36.80 -32.15
CA GLY A 879 -32.71 -37.37 -31.66
C GLY A 879 -32.76 -38.90 -31.51
N VAL A 880 -31.61 -39.47 -31.17
CA VAL A 880 -31.45 -40.84 -30.71
C VAL A 880 -31.30 -40.91 -29.19
N LYS A 881 -31.56 -42.06 -28.62
CA LYS A 881 -31.44 -42.26 -27.18
C LYS A 881 -29.96 -42.31 -26.81
N VAL A 882 -29.53 -41.30 -26.10
CA VAL A 882 -28.13 -41.17 -25.59
C VAL A 882 -28.02 -41.77 -24.18
N LEU A 883 -29.06 -41.54 -23.37
CA LEU A 883 -29.18 -42.06 -22.01
C LEU A 883 -30.56 -42.72 -21.83
N ASN A 884 -30.58 -43.93 -21.24
CA ASN A 884 -31.81 -44.58 -20.89
C ASN A 884 -32.27 -44.11 -19.52
N THR A 885 -33.17 -43.17 -19.46
CA THR A 885 -33.77 -42.66 -18.22
C THR A 885 -34.89 -43.61 -17.77
N GLY A 886 -34.91 -44.03 -16.52
CA GLY A 886 -36.02 -44.79 -15.90
C GLY A 886 -37.23 -43.87 -15.69
N GLY A 887 -38.42 -44.39 -15.81
CA GLY A 887 -39.75 -43.81 -15.87
C GLY A 887 -40.06 -42.39 -15.32
N ALA A 888 -39.43 -41.92 -14.27
CA ALA A 888 -39.55 -40.56 -13.69
C ALA A 888 -38.21 -39.81 -13.64
N GLU A 889 -37.15 -40.36 -14.23
CA GLU A 889 -35.83 -39.81 -14.22
C GLU A 889 -35.62 -38.85 -15.41
N GLU A 890 -35.12 -37.67 -15.15
CA GLU A 890 -34.85 -36.66 -16.15
C GLU A 890 -33.35 -36.29 -16.17
N VAL A 891 -32.82 -36.00 -17.35
CA VAL A 891 -31.50 -35.38 -17.51
C VAL A 891 -31.61 -33.94 -17.04
N VAL A 892 -30.82 -33.57 -16.07
CA VAL A 892 -30.81 -32.21 -15.48
C VAL A 892 -29.60 -31.40 -15.87
N SER A 893 -28.50 -32.05 -16.30
CA SER A 893 -27.28 -31.36 -16.69
C SER A 893 -26.50 -32.14 -17.74
N VAL A 894 -25.89 -31.43 -18.66
CA VAL A 894 -24.98 -31.98 -19.69
C VAL A 894 -23.73 -31.11 -19.72
N ALA A 895 -22.58 -31.74 -19.50
CA ALA A 895 -21.29 -31.06 -19.52
C ALA A 895 -20.39 -31.63 -20.63
N ARG A 896 -19.64 -30.76 -21.31
CA ARG A 896 -18.60 -31.12 -22.27
C ARG A 896 -17.32 -31.46 -21.49
N VAL A 897 -16.71 -32.56 -21.81
CA VAL A 897 -15.37 -32.96 -21.35
C VAL A 897 -14.49 -32.96 -22.59
N ALA A 898 -13.73 -31.90 -22.79
CA ALA A 898 -12.79 -31.83 -23.91
C ALA A 898 -11.68 -32.87 -23.74
N GLU A 899 -11.39 -33.63 -24.79
CA GLU A 899 -10.20 -34.47 -24.82
C GLU A 899 -9.04 -33.62 -25.35
N GLN A 900 -7.98 -33.48 -24.55
CA GLN A 900 -6.78 -32.77 -25.00
C GLN A 900 -6.13 -33.50 -26.15
N ALA A 901 -5.84 -32.76 -27.22
CA ALA A 901 -4.95 -33.24 -28.27
C ALA A 901 -3.58 -33.53 -27.64
N GLU A 902 -3.09 -34.75 -27.74
CA GLU A 902 -1.68 -35.07 -27.48
C GLU A 902 -0.82 -34.26 -28.48
N GLU A 903 -0.05 -33.26 -27.99
CA GLU A 903 1.12 -32.75 -28.69
C GLU A 903 2.32 -33.68 -28.55
#